data_c564acc97416904a71f2a8a8bb5463ab
#
_entry.id   c564acc97416904a71f2a8a8bb5463ab
#
_cell.length_a   1.000
_cell.length_b   1.000
_cell.length_c   1.000
_cell.angle_alpha   90.00
_cell.angle_beta   90.00
_cell.angle_gamma   90.00
#
_symmetry.space_group_name_H-M   'P 1'
#
loop_
_entity.id
_entity.type
_entity.pdbx_description
1 polymer ?
#
loop_
_entity_poly.entity_id
_entity_poly.type
_entity_poly.pdbx_seq_one_letter_code
_entity_poly.pdbx_strand_id
1 'polypeptide(L)'
;MAGKKQSGKKIAEETKRLWDLYKRKREHWEVQAREDQEYRLGRQWTAEQQKIMESRGQAPIVVNRIHPAVETAKALLTANRPSFKVSPREDSDTKVANVLNNLLSYMYDISDGRSVIRQSIDDYYVTGLGYVMVYQNPMADDGKGEVMFKDIDPLDVYVDPNARDQFFDDAENIIISRNFTKEQAKALYPQYKKAIEAATGTYDSDQIITGRTDDTGITFPGEIDTLEEGQNEYVRGYERYYKVNVNMYRVFEPYTGKEFRFDEETFEKYVSEPVGILNNQYYEGEDIASAQKQHGDMKLQMMRDSQQIIDVEIHKLQEELELQYQEEEKRYSEAVQLGQMIPDRMEHELKKLREDIDSTIEEQKTKAMTDAGMAAELPGMEMSSKAELIQQGMIEVVPITIRQVKQCVVIGDKYIYSRVLPTSNYPIVPIVNLHTRTPFPMSDVRMVKGLQDYINKTRSLIIAHATTATNMKVLVPSGSVDMREFEEKWAQPGVGIEVDFDMGQPVVASPAPLPNELYNNEQTAKNDIDHQLGLYEMMMGNSQAAPQTYKATISLDEFGQRKIKSKLADIEGALTRVAKVSIQMMQELYQEEKVFRIVNPNNSLTETAINKKLYDDKTNEISIANDITVGKYDVVYVSGSTLPSNRYAELEFYMDAYQKGIVDRMEVLKKTEVFDMEGVLERTDTITQLEQQVAQLEEELKKQTGDNQTLVRENVHLKQKVEVEKFKGELDQTKTKAKMAGTLFEKRLDDNLSMLNKELADASKDKTDSPSKASKKQSKKRKK
;
A
#
# COMPACT_ATOMS: atom_id res chain seq x y z
N MET A 1 -28.43 -5.47 25.67
CA MET A 1 -27.76 -6.76 25.36
C MET A 1 -28.66 -7.82 24.71
N ALA A 2 -29.92 -7.93 25.04
CA ALA A 2 -30.84 -8.91 24.41
C ALA A 2 -31.14 -8.66 22.92
N GLY A 3 -31.28 -7.39 22.50
CA GLY A 3 -31.53 -7.04 21.12
C GLY A 3 -30.34 -7.33 20.18
N LYS A 4 -29.08 -7.16 20.64
CA LYS A 4 -27.88 -7.52 19.86
C LYS A 4 -27.75 -9.04 19.65
N LYS A 5 -28.16 -9.87 20.60
CA LYS A 5 -28.13 -11.34 20.47
C LYS A 5 -29.16 -11.87 19.46
N GLN A 6 -30.36 -11.29 19.41
CA GLN A 6 -31.39 -11.65 18.40
C GLN A 6 -30.96 -11.23 16.99
N SER A 7 -30.28 -10.08 16.85
CA SER A 7 -29.71 -9.64 15.57
C SER A 7 -28.63 -10.59 15.07
N GLY A 8 -27.70 -11.03 15.93
CA GLY A 8 -26.62 -11.95 15.56
C GLY A 8 -27.11 -13.30 15.06
N LYS A 9 -28.15 -13.89 15.72
CA LYS A 9 -28.73 -15.15 15.27
C LYS A 9 -29.38 -15.06 13.90
N LYS A 10 -30.11 -13.98 13.61
CA LYS A 10 -30.68 -13.72 12.29
C LYS A 10 -29.63 -13.61 11.19
N ILE A 11 -28.52 -12.93 11.49
CA ILE A 11 -27.41 -12.78 10.54
C ILE A 11 -26.76 -14.14 10.24
N ALA A 12 -26.58 -14.99 11.26
CA ALA A 12 -26.03 -16.34 11.06
C ALA A 12 -26.96 -17.21 10.20
N GLU A 13 -28.27 -17.21 10.50
CA GLU A 13 -29.29 -17.95 9.73
C GLU A 13 -29.36 -17.45 8.27
N GLU A 14 -29.31 -16.13 8.06
CA GLU A 14 -29.32 -15.53 6.72
C GLU A 14 -28.06 -15.93 5.93
N THR A 15 -26.88 -15.86 6.57
CA THR A 15 -25.62 -16.23 5.93
C THR A 15 -25.61 -17.69 5.48
N LYS A 16 -26.09 -18.60 6.33
CA LYS A 16 -26.26 -20.03 5.98
C LYS A 16 -27.22 -20.23 4.81
N ARG A 17 -28.39 -19.59 4.86
CA ARG A 17 -29.38 -19.66 3.80
C ARG A 17 -28.83 -19.21 2.44
N LEU A 18 -28.06 -18.09 2.44
CA LEU A 18 -27.40 -17.58 1.24
C LEU A 18 -26.33 -18.56 0.73
N TRP A 19 -25.52 -19.09 1.63
CA TRP A 19 -24.51 -20.08 1.27
C TRP A 19 -25.13 -21.34 0.65
N ASP A 20 -26.20 -21.90 1.25
CA ASP A 20 -26.93 -23.05 0.69
C ASP A 20 -27.51 -22.76 -0.70
N LEU A 21 -28.01 -21.55 -0.92
CA LEU A 21 -28.49 -21.11 -2.23
C LEU A 21 -27.38 -21.07 -3.26
N TYR A 22 -26.25 -20.44 -2.88
CA TYR A 22 -25.09 -20.27 -3.78
C TYR A 22 -24.42 -21.61 -4.07
N LYS A 23 -24.32 -22.51 -3.08
CA LYS A 23 -23.81 -23.86 -3.25
C LYS A 23 -24.60 -24.61 -4.35
N ARG A 24 -25.93 -24.63 -4.25
CA ARG A 24 -26.78 -25.29 -5.25
C ARG A 24 -26.65 -24.70 -6.66
N LYS A 25 -26.51 -23.39 -6.77
CA LYS A 25 -26.34 -22.73 -8.07
C LYS A 25 -24.96 -22.93 -8.68
N ARG A 26 -23.95 -23.12 -7.86
CA ARG A 26 -22.55 -23.35 -8.26
C ARG A 26 -22.23 -24.81 -8.58
N GLU A 27 -23.04 -25.75 -8.11
CA GLU A 27 -22.78 -27.20 -8.14
C GLU A 27 -22.29 -27.72 -9.50
N HIS A 28 -22.94 -27.31 -10.58
CA HIS A 28 -22.55 -27.72 -11.94
C HIS A 28 -21.11 -27.25 -12.28
N TRP A 29 -20.76 -26.02 -11.96
CA TRP A 29 -19.42 -25.49 -12.19
C TRP A 29 -18.39 -26.20 -11.25
N GLU A 30 -18.75 -26.46 -10.02
CA GLU A 30 -17.88 -27.14 -9.06
C GLU A 30 -17.51 -28.55 -9.52
N VAL A 31 -18.49 -29.32 -10.00
CA VAL A 31 -18.24 -30.66 -10.59
C VAL A 31 -17.28 -30.54 -11.79
N GLN A 32 -17.50 -29.56 -12.67
CA GLN A 32 -16.61 -29.36 -13.81
C GLN A 32 -15.19 -28.97 -13.37
N ALA A 33 -15.07 -28.08 -12.41
CA ALA A 33 -13.76 -27.63 -11.91
C ALA A 33 -12.95 -28.77 -11.27
N ARG A 34 -13.63 -29.64 -10.49
CA ARG A 34 -13.00 -30.85 -9.91
C ARG A 34 -12.55 -31.82 -10.99
N GLU A 35 -13.41 -32.05 -11.98
CA GLU A 35 -13.04 -32.91 -13.11
C GLU A 35 -11.84 -32.35 -13.89
N ASP A 36 -11.78 -31.04 -14.11
CA ASP A 36 -10.65 -30.38 -14.78
C ASP A 36 -9.34 -30.49 -13.98
N GLN A 37 -9.42 -30.44 -12.62
CA GLN A 37 -8.29 -30.72 -11.73
C GLN A 37 -7.78 -32.18 -11.90
N GLU A 38 -8.71 -33.16 -11.94
CA GLU A 38 -8.34 -34.56 -12.18
C GLU A 38 -7.68 -34.77 -13.54
N TYR A 39 -8.19 -34.10 -14.58
CA TYR A 39 -7.57 -34.12 -15.91
C TYR A 39 -6.14 -33.58 -15.92
N ARG A 40 -5.89 -32.50 -15.20
CA ARG A 40 -4.55 -31.93 -15.05
C ARG A 40 -3.60 -32.90 -14.34
N LEU A 41 -4.09 -33.62 -13.31
CA LEU A 41 -3.31 -34.61 -12.55
C LEU A 41 -3.07 -35.90 -13.33
N GLY A 42 -3.69 -36.08 -14.52
CA GLY A 42 -3.57 -37.27 -15.31
C GLY A 42 -4.60 -38.37 -14.96
N ARG A 43 -5.56 -38.09 -14.10
CA ARG A 43 -6.68 -39.00 -13.77
C ARG A 43 -7.81 -38.78 -14.76
N GLN A 44 -7.63 -39.21 -16.01
CA GLN A 44 -8.48 -38.87 -17.14
C GLN A 44 -9.48 -39.97 -17.50
N TRP A 45 -9.38 -41.11 -16.85
CA TRP A 45 -10.30 -42.24 -17.02
C TRP A 45 -11.13 -42.44 -15.78
N THR A 46 -12.46 -42.57 -15.94
CA THR A 46 -13.31 -42.96 -14.83
C THR A 46 -13.14 -44.44 -14.50
N ALA A 47 -13.40 -44.83 -13.22
CA ALA A 47 -13.29 -46.23 -12.80
C ALA A 47 -14.16 -47.18 -13.64
N GLU A 48 -15.32 -46.70 -14.12
CA GLU A 48 -16.19 -47.46 -15.02
C GLU A 48 -15.54 -47.68 -16.40
N GLN A 49 -14.95 -46.62 -16.96
CA GLN A 49 -14.23 -46.68 -18.25
C GLN A 49 -13.04 -47.60 -18.17
N GLN A 50 -12.27 -47.54 -17.08
CA GLN A 50 -11.14 -48.45 -16.84
C GLN A 50 -11.59 -49.93 -16.85
N LYS A 51 -12.63 -50.26 -16.07
CA LYS A 51 -13.20 -51.64 -16.04
C LYS A 51 -13.66 -52.12 -17.41
N ILE A 52 -14.32 -51.23 -18.21
CA ILE A 52 -14.76 -51.56 -19.56
C ILE A 52 -13.57 -51.81 -20.47
N MET A 53 -12.51 -51.00 -20.38
CA MET A 53 -11.30 -51.18 -21.18
C MET A 53 -10.54 -52.43 -20.79
N GLU A 54 -10.36 -52.73 -19.52
CA GLU A 54 -9.76 -53.96 -19.02
C GLU A 54 -10.51 -55.20 -19.50
N SER A 55 -11.86 -55.16 -19.43
CA SER A 55 -12.67 -56.28 -19.95
C SER A 55 -12.49 -56.53 -21.44
N ARG A 56 -12.08 -55.50 -22.20
CA ARG A 56 -11.74 -55.59 -23.64
C ARG A 56 -10.28 -55.86 -23.91
N GLY A 57 -9.46 -56.08 -22.88
CA GLY A 57 -7.99 -56.24 -23.01
C GLY A 57 -7.29 -54.95 -23.48
N GLN A 58 -7.87 -53.82 -23.22
CA GLN A 58 -7.32 -52.49 -23.56
C GLN A 58 -6.71 -51.85 -22.32
N ALA A 59 -5.49 -51.37 -22.39
CA ALA A 59 -4.85 -50.63 -21.28
C ALA A 59 -5.38 -49.21 -21.23
N PRO A 60 -5.81 -48.68 -20.05
CA PRO A 60 -6.26 -47.31 -19.87
C PRO A 60 -5.04 -46.37 -19.83
N ILE A 61 -4.47 -46.04 -20.97
CA ILE A 61 -3.27 -45.21 -21.09
C ILE A 61 -3.66 -43.73 -21.14
N VAL A 62 -2.90 -42.89 -20.43
CA VAL A 62 -3.01 -41.48 -20.41
C VAL A 62 -1.76 -40.81 -21.00
N VAL A 63 -1.94 -40.01 -22.03
CA VAL A 63 -0.89 -39.17 -22.62
C VAL A 63 -1.21 -37.72 -22.23
N ASN A 64 -0.88 -37.34 -21.00
CA ASN A 64 -1.26 -36.03 -20.46
C ASN A 64 -0.52 -34.89 -21.18
N ARG A 65 -1.24 -34.14 -22.03
CA ARG A 65 -0.77 -32.91 -22.71
C ARG A 65 -1.14 -31.65 -21.95
N ILE A 66 -2.14 -31.73 -21.05
CA ILE A 66 -2.66 -30.61 -20.30
C ILE A 66 -1.63 -30.12 -19.25
N HIS A 67 -1.05 -31.05 -18.49
CA HIS A 67 -0.12 -30.71 -17.41
C HIS A 67 1.09 -29.88 -17.91
N PRO A 68 1.87 -30.31 -18.90
CA PRO A 68 3.01 -29.53 -19.39
C PRO A 68 2.60 -28.22 -20.03
N ALA A 69 1.44 -28.16 -20.67
CA ALA A 69 0.93 -26.95 -21.28
C ALA A 69 0.58 -25.88 -20.22
N VAL A 70 -0.13 -26.26 -19.15
CA VAL A 70 -0.44 -25.35 -18.03
C VAL A 70 0.84 -24.92 -17.29
N GLU A 71 1.80 -25.82 -17.07
CA GLU A 71 3.08 -25.44 -16.43
C GLU A 71 3.88 -24.45 -17.28
N THR A 72 3.91 -24.64 -18.61
CA THR A 72 4.58 -23.70 -19.52
C THR A 72 3.92 -22.33 -19.50
N ALA A 73 2.59 -22.27 -19.59
CA ALA A 73 1.83 -21.03 -19.54
C ALA A 73 2.04 -20.31 -18.19
N LYS A 74 1.98 -21.04 -17.08
CA LYS A 74 2.25 -20.53 -15.75
C LYS A 74 3.67 -19.97 -15.61
N ALA A 75 4.66 -20.69 -16.13
CA ALA A 75 6.05 -20.24 -16.12
C ALA A 75 6.24 -18.94 -16.90
N LEU A 76 5.61 -18.81 -18.07
CA LEU A 76 5.65 -17.59 -18.88
C LEU A 76 5.00 -16.38 -18.18
N LEU A 77 3.85 -16.58 -17.55
CA LEU A 77 3.10 -15.49 -16.87
C LEU A 77 3.71 -15.08 -15.53
N THR A 78 4.53 -15.93 -14.91
CA THR A 78 5.18 -15.66 -13.62
C THR A 78 6.69 -15.45 -13.74
N ALA A 79 7.20 -15.29 -14.96
CA ALA A 79 8.64 -15.14 -15.22
C ALA A 79 9.22 -13.89 -14.54
N ASN A 80 8.49 -12.79 -14.60
CA ASN A 80 8.91 -11.51 -14.05
C ASN A 80 8.04 -11.09 -12.84
N ARG A 81 8.64 -10.27 -11.97
CA ARG A 81 7.94 -9.67 -10.83
C ARG A 81 6.96 -8.60 -11.34
N PRO A 82 5.70 -8.58 -10.87
CA PRO A 82 4.78 -7.51 -11.16
C PRO A 82 5.30 -6.16 -10.67
N SER A 83 5.14 -5.12 -11.47
CA SER A 83 5.51 -3.76 -11.11
C SER A 83 4.27 -2.85 -11.13
N PHE A 84 4.07 -2.11 -10.04
CA PHE A 84 2.98 -1.16 -9.90
C PHE A 84 3.53 0.26 -9.99
N LYS A 85 2.72 1.17 -10.55
CA LYS A 85 3.01 2.61 -10.54
C LYS A 85 1.80 3.33 -9.95
N VAL A 86 2.01 3.94 -8.80
CA VAL A 86 1.04 4.81 -8.16
C VAL A 86 1.23 6.22 -8.70
N SER A 87 0.14 6.85 -9.08
CA SER A 87 0.13 8.24 -9.56
C SER A 87 -0.86 9.03 -8.71
N PRO A 88 -0.47 10.23 -8.23
CA PRO A 88 -1.39 11.09 -7.50
C PRO A 88 -2.47 11.61 -8.47
N ARG A 89 -3.68 11.78 -7.98
CA ARG A 89 -4.77 12.44 -8.73
C ARG A 89 -4.70 13.95 -8.65
N GLU A 90 -4.14 14.45 -7.57
CA GLU A 90 -3.98 15.87 -7.28
C GLU A 90 -2.50 16.23 -7.31
N ASP A 91 -2.14 17.45 -7.70
CA ASP A 91 -0.77 17.86 -8.05
C ASP A 91 0.27 17.80 -6.90
N SER A 92 -0.15 17.49 -5.67
CA SER A 92 0.66 17.78 -4.48
C SER A 92 1.63 16.69 -4.04
N ASP A 93 1.43 15.38 -4.40
CA ASP A 93 2.09 14.32 -3.65
C ASP A 93 2.82 13.25 -4.46
N THR A 94 3.68 13.67 -5.39
CA THR A 94 4.58 12.73 -6.09
C THR A 94 5.51 11.97 -5.14
N LYS A 95 5.89 12.56 -4.00
CA LYS A 95 6.73 11.91 -2.98
C LYS A 95 5.96 10.78 -2.30
N VAL A 96 4.72 11.04 -1.87
CA VAL A 96 3.86 10.05 -1.24
C VAL A 96 3.49 8.92 -2.22
N ALA A 97 3.27 9.22 -3.51
CA ALA A 97 3.07 8.21 -4.52
C ALA A 97 4.26 7.23 -4.65
N ASN A 98 5.50 7.74 -4.56
CA ASN A 98 6.69 6.90 -4.54
C ASN A 98 6.78 6.05 -3.26
N VAL A 99 6.39 6.60 -2.10
CA VAL A 99 6.30 5.84 -0.85
C VAL A 99 5.28 4.71 -0.97
N LEU A 100 4.11 4.97 -1.56
CA LEU A 100 3.10 3.95 -1.81
C LEU A 100 3.57 2.87 -2.80
N ASN A 101 4.35 3.23 -3.82
CA ASN A 101 5.01 2.23 -4.69
C ASN A 101 5.93 1.30 -3.90
N ASN A 102 6.71 1.88 -2.99
CA ASN A 102 7.59 1.14 -2.11
C ASN A 102 6.81 0.23 -1.16
N LEU A 103 5.70 0.71 -0.60
CA LEU A 103 4.83 -0.09 0.27
C LEU A 103 4.16 -1.26 -0.47
N LEU A 104 3.71 -1.06 -1.70
CA LEU A 104 3.18 -2.16 -2.52
C LEU A 104 4.24 -3.21 -2.82
N SER A 105 5.49 -2.79 -3.05
CA SER A 105 6.61 -3.71 -3.23
C SER A 105 6.92 -4.49 -1.95
N TYR A 106 6.92 -3.81 -0.81
CA TYR A 106 7.07 -4.44 0.50
C TYR A 106 5.96 -5.45 0.79
N MET A 107 4.69 -5.06 0.58
CA MET A 107 3.55 -5.96 0.72
C MET A 107 3.68 -7.22 -0.14
N TYR A 108 4.17 -7.07 -1.38
CA TYR A 108 4.42 -8.20 -2.27
C TYR A 108 5.44 -9.18 -1.68
N ASP A 109 6.52 -8.66 -1.08
CA ASP A 109 7.59 -9.48 -0.50
C ASP A 109 7.14 -10.20 0.78
N ILE A 110 6.48 -9.51 1.72
CA ILE A 110 6.01 -10.12 2.98
C ILE A 110 4.87 -11.11 2.77
N SER A 111 4.15 -11.02 1.65
CA SER A 111 3.05 -11.92 1.30
C SER A 111 3.47 -13.12 0.49
N ASP A 112 4.77 -13.36 0.25
CA ASP A 112 5.25 -14.35 -0.72
C ASP A 112 4.55 -14.22 -2.09
N GLY A 113 4.41 -12.99 -2.57
CA GLY A 113 3.57 -12.63 -3.70
C GLY A 113 3.81 -13.45 -4.96
N ARG A 114 5.04 -13.90 -5.17
CA ARG A 114 5.37 -14.81 -6.29
C ARG A 114 4.64 -16.14 -6.17
N SER A 115 4.61 -16.73 -4.99
CA SER A 115 3.95 -18.01 -4.73
C SER A 115 2.43 -17.88 -4.85
N VAL A 116 1.86 -16.85 -4.24
CA VAL A 116 0.43 -16.54 -4.26
C VAL A 116 -0.07 -16.33 -5.69
N ILE A 117 0.60 -15.50 -6.48
CA ILE A 117 0.20 -15.23 -7.88
C ILE A 117 0.35 -16.51 -8.71
N ARG A 118 1.43 -17.28 -8.51
CA ARG A 118 1.64 -18.54 -9.23
C ARG A 118 0.51 -19.52 -8.97
N GLN A 119 0.05 -19.65 -7.73
CA GLN A 119 -1.07 -20.53 -7.37
C GLN A 119 -2.38 -20.01 -7.96
N SER A 120 -2.67 -18.71 -7.84
CA SER A 120 -3.89 -18.13 -8.43
C SER A 120 -3.94 -18.25 -9.95
N ILE A 121 -2.78 -18.22 -10.64
CA ILE A 121 -2.69 -18.47 -12.10
C ILE A 121 -2.92 -19.95 -12.41
N ASP A 122 -2.45 -20.86 -11.57
CA ASP A 122 -2.75 -22.29 -11.71
C ASP A 122 -4.26 -22.52 -11.67
N ASP A 123 -4.92 -22.00 -10.67
CA ASP A 123 -6.38 -22.08 -10.51
C ASP A 123 -7.12 -21.42 -11.69
N TYR A 124 -6.64 -20.28 -12.17
CA TYR A 124 -7.17 -19.59 -13.34
C TYR A 124 -7.18 -20.48 -14.60
N TYR A 125 -6.11 -21.25 -14.84
CA TYR A 125 -6.04 -22.17 -15.98
C TYR A 125 -6.89 -23.42 -15.79
N VAL A 126 -6.86 -24.00 -14.57
CA VAL A 126 -7.46 -25.31 -14.29
C VAL A 126 -8.95 -25.22 -14.02
N THR A 127 -9.38 -24.26 -13.19
CA THR A 127 -10.80 -24.09 -12.83
C THR A 127 -11.49 -22.96 -13.60
N GLY A 128 -10.71 -22.14 -14.33
CA GLY A 128 -11.17 -20.94 -15.01
C GLY A 128 -11.24 -19.72 -14.10
N LEU A 129 -10.93 -19.85 -12.81
CA LEU A 129 -11.11 -18.80 -11.81
C LEU A 129 -10.03 -18.90 -10.74
N GLY A 130 -9.23 -17.87 -10.58
CA GLY A 130 -8.30 -17.71 -9.46
C GLY A 130 -8.76 -16.59 -8.53
N TYR A 131 -8.36 -16.59 -7.29
CA TYR A 131 -8.67 -15.52 -6.33
C TYR A 131 -7.43 -15.04 -5.58
N VAL A 132 -7.33 -13.74 -5.46
CA VAL A 132 -6.38 -13.09 -4.56
C VAL A 132 -7.15 -12.28 -3.54
N MET A 133 -6.91 -12.53 -2.25
CA MET A 133 -7.54 -11.81 -1.16
C MET A 133 -6.56 -10.89 -0.47
N VAL A 134 -6.92 -9.62 -0.35
CA VAL A 134 -6.21 -8.65 0.49
C VAL A 134 -6.81 -8.68 1.90
N TYR A 135 -5.97 -8.77 2.91
CA TYR A 135 -6.41 -8.82 4.30
C TYR A 135 -5.43 -8.11 5.24
N GLN A 136 -5.92 -7.72 6.39
CA GLN A 136 -5.10 -7.18 7.47
C GLN A 136 -4.73 -8.30 8.43
N ASN A 137 -3.44 -8.49 8.68
CA ASN A 137 -2.93 -9.40 9.67
C ASN A 137 -2.57 -8.61 10.94
N PRO A 138 -3.39 -8.66 12.00
CA PRO A 138 -3.15 -7.85 13.20
C PRO A 138 -2.00 -8.35 14.07
N MET A 139 -1.51 -9.56 13.82
CA MET A 139 -0.41 -10.17 14.60
C MET A 139 0.97 -9.94 13.96
N ALA A 140 1.01 -9.43 12.73
CA ALA A 140 2.27 -9.12 12.06
C ALA A 140 2.92 -7.88 12.68
N ASP A 141 4.23 -7.76 12.52
CA ASP A 141 5.04 -6.63 13.00
C ASP A 141 4.81 -6.34 14.50
N ASP A 142 5.01 -7.38 15.33
CA ASP A 142 4.88 -7.30 16.79
C ASP A 142 3.54 -6.73 17.29
N GLY A 143 2.46 -6.95 16.52
CA GLY A 143 1.10 -6.52 16.86
C GLY A 143 0.69 -5.16 16.29
N LYS A 144 1.55 -4.47 15.54
CA LYS A 144 1.17 -3.24 14.82
C LYS A 144 0.25 -3.51 13.62
N GLY A 145 0.29 -4.75 13.12
CA GLY A 145 -0.51 -5.19 11.99
C GLY A 145 0.09 -4.83 10.64
N GLU A 146 -0.19 -5.68 9.65
CA GLU A 146 0.25 -5.48 8.27
C GLU A 146 -0.85 -5.84 7.28
N VAL A 147 -0.85 -5.13 6.15
CA VAL A 147 -1.69 -5.46 5.00
C VAL A 147 -0.94 -6.47 4.15
N MET A 148 -1.56 -7.61 3.93
CA MET A 148 -1.02 -8.74 3.17
C MET A 148 -2.03 -9.23 2.15
N PHE A 149 -1.59 -10.03 1.19
CA PHE A 149 -2.49 -10.75 0.30
C PHE A 149 -2.15 -12.24 0.26
N LYS A 150 -3.16 -13.05 -0.02
CA LYS A 150 -3.05 -14.52 -0.15
C LYS A 150 -3.94 -15.02 -1.27
N ASP A 151 -3.64 -16.21 -1.77
CA ASP A 151 -4.54 -16.98 -2.64
C ASP A 151 -5.69 -17.60 -1.83
N ILE A 152 -6.78 -17.83 -2.50
CA ILE A 152 -7.91 -18.59 -1.96
C ILE A 152 -8.34 -19.62 -2.99
N ASP A 153 -8.55 -20.84 -2.52
CA ASP A 153 -9.10 -21.91 -3.37
C ASP A 153 -10.46 -21.46 -3.94
N PRO A 154 -10.65 -21.45 -5.25
CA PRO A 154 -11.91 -21.11 -5.88
C PRO A 154 -13.11 -21.97 -5.40
N LEU A 155 -12.82 -23.18 -4.93
CA LEU A 155 -13.85 -24.08 -4.38
C LEU A 155 -14.37 -23.63 -3.01
N ASP A 156 -13.64 -22.78 -2.30
CA ASP A 156 -14.07 -22.20 -1.02
C ASP A 156 -14.90 -20.93 -1.16
N VAL A 157 -14.92 -20.30 -2.36
CA VAL A 157 -15.56 -19.00 -2.59
C VAL A 157 -16.91 -19.17 -3.27
N TYR A 158 -17.94 -18.60 -2.67
CA TYR A 158 -19.34 -18.63 -3.11
C TYR A 158 -19.79 -17.22 -3.46
N VAL A 159 -19.96 -16.94 -4.73
CA VAL A 159 -20.35 -15.63 -5.28
C VAL A 159 -21.84 -15.64 -5.59
N ASP A 160 -22.49 -14.48 -5.51
CA ASP A 160 -23.85 -14.27 -5.97
C ASP A 160 -24.00 -14.70 -7.44
N PRO A 161 -24.90 -15.67 -7.74
CA PRO A 161 -25.11 -16.17 -9.10
C PRO A 161 -25.58 -15.11 -10.10
N ASN A 162 -26.09 -13.98 -9.62
CA ASN A 162 -26.56 -12.88 -10.47
C ASN A 162 -25.45 -11.91 -10.87
N ALA A 163 -24.24 -12.05 -10.33
CA ALA A 163 -23.09 -11.20 -10.68
C ALA A 163 -22.73 -11.34 -12.15
N ARG A 164 -22.53 -10.21 -12.82
CA ARG A 164 -22.20 -10.12 -14.25
C ARG A 164 -20.92 -9.36 -14.53
N ASP A 165 -20.44 -8.62 -13.54
CA ASP A 165 -19.19 -7.88 -13.66
C ASP A 165 -17.99 -8.84 -13.58
N GLN A 166 -16.92 -8.53 -14.30
CA GLN A 166 -15.71 -9.36 -14.34
C GLN A 166 -15.05 -9.46 -12.95
N PHE A 167 -15.14 -8.41 -12.13
CA PHE A 167 -14.60 -8.37 -10.79
C PHE A 167 -15.64 -8.60 -9.70
N PHE A 168 -16.86 -9.00 -10.07
CA PHE A 168 -17.99 -9.26 -9.17
C PHE A 168 -18.39 -8.06 -8.30
N ASP A 169 -18.16 -6.83 -8.80
CA ASP A 169 -18.53 -5.61 -8.07
C ASP A 169 -20.04 -5.41 -7.93
N ASP A 170 -20.80 -6.01 -8.81
CA ASP A 170 -22.27 -6.04 -8.83
C ASP A 170 -22.85 -7.15 -7.93
N ALA A 171 -22.01 -8.06 -7.43
CA ALA A 171 -22.46 -9.10 -6.50
C ALA A 171 -23.02 -8.48 -5.21
N GLU A 172 -24.15 -9.00 -4.74
CA GLU A 172 -24.69 -8.61 -3.44
C GLU A 172 -23.89 -9.19 -2.29
N ASN A 173 -23.44 -10.43 -2.42
CA ASN A 173 -22.66 -11.12 -1.39
C ASN A 173 -21.57 -11.99 -2.03
N ILE A 174 -20.43 -12.06 -1.35
CA ILE A 174 -19.37 -13.05 -1.56
C ILE A 174 -19.16 -13.76 -0.21
N ILE A 175 -19.19 -15.09 -0.21
CA ILE A 175 -19.05 -15.90 1.02
C ILE A 175 -17.85 -16.82 0.84
N ILE A 176 -16.89 -16.76 1.76
CA ILE A 176 -15.83 -17.75 1.87
C ILE A 176 -16.29 -18.76 2.92
N SER A 177 -16.23 -20.04 2.58
CA SER A 177 -16.63 -21.10 3.49
C SER A 177 -15.56 -22.16 3.62
N ARG A 178 -15.06 -22.36 4.84
CA ARG A 178 -13.99 -23.31 5.16
C ARG A 178 -14.33 -24.14 6.38
N ASN A 179 -13.81 -25.36 6.40
CA ASN A 179 -13.88 -26.21 7.57
C ASN A 179 -12.68 -25.95 8.49
N PHE A 180 -12.92 -25.80 9.78
CA PHE A 180 -11.92 -25.63 10.82
C PHE A 180 -12.10 -26.67 11.90
N THR A 181 -11.03 -27.09 12.55
CA THR A 181 -11.17 -27.70 13.86
C THR A 181 -11.61 -26.65 14.88
N LYS A 182 -12.35 -27.04 15.90
CA LYS A 182 -12.75 -26.09 16.97
C LYS A 182 -11.53 -25.42 17.61
N GLU A 183 -10.41 -26.13 17.69
CA GLU A 183 -9.17 -25.59 18.24
C GLU A 183 -8.55 -24.53 17.32
N GLN A 184 -8.49 -24.76 16.01
CA GLN A 184 -8.07 -23.77 15.02
C GLN A 184 -8.97 -22.54 15.06
N ALA A 185 -10.28 -22.72 15.11
CA ALA A 185 -11.24 -21.63 15.21
C ALA A 185 -11.05 -20.81 16.50
N LYS A 186 -10.79 -21.47 17.64
CA LYS A 186 -10.48 -20.81 18.93
C LYS A 186 -9.14 -20.06 18.89
N ALA A 187 -8.15 -20.56 18.15
CA ALA A 187 -6.88 -19.88 17.95
C ALA A 187 -7.02 -18.62 17.09
N LEU A 188 -7.80 -18.70 16.00
CA LEU A 188 -8.08 -17.57 15.12
C LEU A 188 -8.92 -16.47 15.80
N TYR A 189 -9.86 -16.86 16.67
CA TYR A 189 -10.78 -15.93 17.34
C TYR A 189 -10.75 -16.08 18.86
N PRO A 190 -9.66 -15.74 19.54
CA PRO A 190 -9.46 -16.01 20.97
C PRO A 190 -10.48 -15.30 21.86
N GLN A 191 -11.04 -14.17 21.42
CA GLN A 191 -12.07 -13.45 22.18
C GLN A 191 -13.42 -14.16 22.20
N TYR A 192 -13.67 -15.10 21.28
CA TYR A 192 -14.96 -15.77 21.09
C TYR A 192 -14.94 -17.27 21.42
N LYS A 193 -13.94 -17.75 22.19
CA LYS A 193 -13.75 -19.16 22.55
C LYS A 193 -15.03 -19.83 23.04
N LYS A 194 -15.78 -19.19 23.95
CA LYS A 194 -17.03 -19.75 24.49
C LYS A 194 -18.14 -19.91 23.45
N ALA A 195 -18.20 -18.98 22.48
CA ALA A 195 -19.20 -19.07 21.41
C ALA A 195 -18.85 -20.18 20.44
N ILE A 196 -17.55 -20.34 20.09
CA ILE A 196 -17.05 -21.38 19.19
C ILE A 196 -17.23 -22.77 19.81
N GLU A 197 -17.00 -22.92 21.11
CA GLU A 197 -17.19 -24.19 21.82
C GLU A 197 -18.65 -24.65 21.82
N ALA A 198 -19.57 -23.68 21.96
CA ALA A 198 -21.02 -23.94 21.90
C ALA A 198 -21.57 -24.00 20.47
N ALA A 199 -20.73 -23.81 19.46
CA ALA A 199 -21.15 -23.90 18.07
C ALA A 199 -21.42 -25.35 17.69
N THR A 200 -22.61 -25.59 17.12
CA THR A 200 -22.94 -26.88 16.54
C THR A 200 -22.34 -26.97 15.14
N GLY A 201 -21.57 -28.03 14.90
CA GLY A 201 -20.95 -28.28 13.60
C GLY A 201 -22.03 -28.51 12.56
N THR A 202 -22.01 -27.74 11.51
CA THR A 202 -22.61 -28.12 10.23
C THR A 202 -21.53 -28.83 9.45
N TYR A 203 -21.43 -30.09 9.71
CA TYR A 203 -20.55 -30.99 9.01
C TYR A 203 -21.15 -31.30 7.65
N ASP A 204 -20.47 -30.99 6.59
CA ASP A 204 -20.82 -31.43 5.25
C ASP A 204 -19.81 -32.53 4.88
N SER A 205 -20.27 -33.78 4.99
CA SER A 205 -19.45 -34.97 4.71
C SER A 205 -18.83 -34.93 3.31
N ASP A 206 -19.52 -34.29 2.38
CA ASP A 206 -19.08 -34.27 0.98
C ASP A 206 -17.76 -33.51 0.73
N GLN A 207 -17.38 -32.56 1.58
CA GLN A 207 -16.10 -31.83 1.42
C GLN A 207 -14.92 -32.49 2.14
N ILE A 208 -15.17 -33.36 3.09
CA ILE A 208 -14.12 -34.09 3.80
C ILE A 208 -13.85 -35.44 3.10
N ILE A 209 -14.90 -36.06 2.53
CA ILE A 209 -14.81 -37.33 1.80
C ILE A 209 -14.17 -37.17 0.41
N THR A 210 -14.10 -35.96 -0.15
CA THR A 210 -13.35 -35.71 -1.38
C THR A 210 -11.85 -35.50 -1.14
N GLY A 211 -11.34 -36.02 -0.03
CA GLY A 211 -9.93 -36.33 0.08
C GLY A 211 -9.53 -37.17 -1.12
N ARG A 212 -8.54 -36.70 -1.83
CA ARG A 212 -7.99 -37.35 -3.02
C ARG A 212 -7.46 -38.72 -2.64
N THR A 213 -8.26 -39.76 -2.80
CA THR A 213 -7.73 -41.12 -2.87
C THR A 213 -7.03 -41.23 -4.21
N ASP A 214 -5.71 -41.44 -4.18
CA ASP A 214 -5.02 -41.88 -5.39
C ASP A 214 -5.44 -43.30 -5.77
N ASP A 215 -5.11 -43.73 -6.99
CA ASP A 215 -5.40 -45.09 -7.48
C ASP A 215 -4.73 -46.19 -6.64
N THR A 216 -3.86 -45.85 -5.70
CA THR A 216 -3.17 -46.76 -4.80
C THR A 216 -3.85 -46.94 -3.45
N GLY A 217 -4.95 -46.19 -3.20
CA GLY A 217 -5.69 -46.25 -1.93
C GLY A 217 -4.95 -45.57 -0.79
N ILE A 218 -3.94 -44.74 -1.06
CA ILE A 218 -3.23 -43.95 -0.05
C ILE A 218 -4.06 -42.73 0.27
N THR A 219 -4.53 -42.66 1.51
CA THR A 219 -5.24 -41.53 2.08
C THR A 219 -4.24 -40.40 2.36
N PHE A 220 -4.40 -39.23 1.72
CA PHE A 220 -3.52 -38.09 1.99
C PHE A 220 -3.80 -37.47 3.37
N PRO A 221 -2.77 -36.90 4.03
CA PRO A 221 -2.95 -36.22 5.31
C PRO A 221 -3.99 -35.09 5.19
N GLY A 222 -5.14 -35.27 5.78
CA GLY A 222 -6.34 -34.40 5.68
C GLY A 222 -7.62 -35.19 5.55
N GLU A 223 -7.54 -36.47 5.18
CA GLU A 223 -8.64 -37.41 5.33
C GLU A 223 -8.70 -37.91 6.77
N ILE A 224 -9.82 -37.63 7.37
CA ILE A 224 -10.08 -38.09 8.72
C ILE A 224 -10.83 -39.41 8.60
N ASP A 225 -10.09 -40.47 8.88
CA ASP A 225 -10.58 -41.85 8.80
C ASP A 225 -11.53 -42.23 9.97
N THR A 226 -11.85 -41.28 10.83
CA THR A 226 -12.70 -41.50 12.00
C THR A 226 -13.98 -40.71 11.93
N LEU A 227 -14.90 -41.24 11.15
CA LEU A 227 -16.25 -40.67 10.92
C LEU A 227 -17.12 -40.53 12.17
N GLU A 228 -16.84 -41.24 13.25
CA GLU A 228 -17.72 -41.25 14.43
C GLU A 228 -17.25 -40.38 15.59
N GLU A 229 -15.94 -40.19 15.80
CA GLU A 229 -15.41 -39.34 16.87
C GLU A 229 -15.20 -37.88 16.47
N GLY A 230 -14.96 -37.58 15.18
CA GLY A 230 -14.60 -36.26 14.68
C GLY A 230 -15.74 -35.29 14.44
N GLN A 231 -17.01 -35.73 14.45
CA GLN A 231 -18.16 -34.86 14.08
C GLN A 231 -18.35 -33.64 14.98
N ASN A 232 -17.91 -33.72 16.25
CA ASN A 232 -17.99 -32.60 17.18
C ASN A 232 -16.77 -31.67 17.19
N GLU A 233 -15.68 -32.07 16.55
CA GLU A 233 -14.43 -31.31 16.53
C GLU A 233 -14.36 -30.32 15.37
N TYR A 234 -15.11 -30.56 14.29
CA TYR A 234 -15.10 -29.68 13.09
C TYR A 234 -16.29 -28.75 13.07
N VAL A 235 -16.00 -27.50 12.69
CA VAL A 235 -17.02 -26.48 12.48
C VAL A 235 -16.75 -25.78 11.15
N ARG A 236 -17.82 -25.46 10.43
CA ARG A 236 -17.72 -24.67 9.22
C ARG A 236 -17.73 -23.19 9.56
N GLY A 237 -16.73 -22.46 9.10
CA GLY A 237 -16.69 -21.02 9.16
C GLY A 237 -17.23 -20.41 7.87
N TYR A 238 -17.92 -19.30 8.00
CA TYR A 238 -18.44 -18.49 6.91
C TYR A 238 -17.96 -17.07 7.10
N GLU A 239 -17.25 -16.53 6.11
CA GLU A 239 -16.90 -15.13 6.01
C GLU A 239 -17.71 -14.50 4.89
N ARG A 240 -18.74 -13.75 5.23
CA ARG A 240 -19.62 -13.06 4.29
C ARG A 240 -19.18 -11.63 4.10
N TYR A 241 -19.01 -11.25 2.84
CA TYR A 241 -18.70 -9.88 2.40
C TYR A 241 -19.88 -9.34 1.61
N TYR A 242 -20.36 -8.15 1.97
CA TYR A 242 -21.47 -7.49 1.29
C TYR A 242 -21.34 -5.98 1.35
N LYS A 243 -21.92 -5.27 0.39
CA LYS A 243 -21.82 -3.82 0.31
C LYS A 243 -22.91 -3.16 1.15
N VAL A 244 -22.52 -2.20 1.97
CA VAL A 244 -23.41 -1.38 2.80
C VAL A 244 -23.17 0.11 2.50
N ASN A 245 -24.22 0.88 2.60
CA ASN A 245 -24.11 2.34 2.57
C ASN A 245 -23.79 2.81 3.98
N VAL A 246 -22.65 3.48 4.13
CA VAL A 246 -22.19 4.05 5.39
C VAL A 246 -22.27 5.58 5.25
N ASN A 247 -22.93 6.20 6.21
CA ASN A 247 -22.93 7.66 6.31
C ASN A 247 -21.61 8.08 6.94
N MET A 248 -20.92 8.96 6.27
CA MET A 248 -19.66 9.54 6.73
C MET A 248 -19.74 11.06 6.63
N TYR A 249 -18.85 11.72 7.33
CA TYR A 249 -18.70 13.16 7.30
C TYR A 249 -17.36 13.49 6.66
N ARG A 250 -17.40 14.25 5.57
CA ARG A 250 -16.22 14.86 4.99
C ARG A 250 -16.01 16.21 5.64
N VAL A 251 -14.90 16.34 6.33
CA VAL A 251 -14.52 17.54 7.06
C VAL A 251 -13.33 18.17 6.35
N PHE A 252 -13.44 19.43 6.00
CA PHE A 252 -12.32 20.21 5.50
C PHE A 252 -11.98 21.30 6.52
N GLU A 253 -10.73 21.30 6.96
CA GLU A 253 -10.16 22.30 7.86
C GLU A 253 -9.34 23.31 7.05
N PRO A 254 -9.85 24.53 6.80
CA PRO A 254 -9.13 25.52 6.00
C PRO A 254 -7.81 25.99 6.64
N TYR A 255 -7.69 25.91 7.96
CA TYR A 255 -6.51 26.35 8.70
C TYR A 255 -5.36 25.35 8.66
N THR A 256 -5.63 24.03 8.53
CA THR A 256 -4.62 22.99 8.30
C THR A 256 -4.48 22.62 6.82
N GLY A 257 -5.47 22.99 5.99
CA GLY A 257 -5.58 22.58 4.60
C GLY A 257 -5.87 21.08 4.41
N LYS A 258 -6.26 20.36 5.47
CA LYS A 258 -6.48 18.91 5.46
C LYS A 258 -7.95 18.56 5.26
N GLU A 259 -8.19 17.48 4.54
CA GLU A 259 -9.50 16.86 4.36
C GLU A 259 -9.54 15.53 5.12
N PHE A 260 -10.48 15.36 6.02
CA PHE A 260 -10.71 14.15 6.79
C PHE A 260 -12.03 13.50 6.42
N ARG A 261 -12.12 12.18 6.67
CA ARG A 261 -13.36 11.42 6.54
C ARG A 261 -13.59 10.64 7.81
N PHE A 262 -14.68 10.94 8.46
CA PHE A 262 -15.06 10.31 9.72
C PHE A 262 -16.35 9.52 9.54
N ASP A 263 -16.43 8.37 10.22
CA ASP A 263 -17.70 7.71 10.51
C ASP A 263 -18.46 8.47 11.61
N GLU A 264 -19.69 8.11 11.88
CA GLU A 264 -20.55 8.82 12.87
C GLU A 264 -19.91 8.81 14.26
N GLU A 265 -19.28 7.70 14.67
CA GLU A 265 -18.69 7.55 16.00
C GLU A 265 -17.39 8.37 16.16
N THR A 266 -16.53 8.37 15.15
CA THR A 266 -15.29 9.17 15.16
C THR A 266 -15.58 10.64 14.95
N PHE A 267 -16.63 10.99 14.17
CA PHE A 267 -17.06 12.37 14.00
C PHE A 267 -17.57 12.99 15.31
N GLU A 268 -18.34 12.24 16.12
CA GLU A 268 -18.77 12.72 17.45
C GLU A 268 -17.57 13.02 18.37
N LYS A 269 -16.53 12.19 18.32
CA LYS A 269 -15.29 12.43 19.07
C LYS A 269 -14.56 13.66 18.54
N TYR A 270 -14.40 13.78 17.23
CA TYR A 270 -13.76 14.90 16.57
C TYR A 270 -14.44 16.24 16.91
N VAL A 271 -15.76 16.28 16.87
CA VAL A 271 -16.54 17.49 17.20
C VAL A 271 -16.36 17.93 18.65
N SER A 272 -16.12 17.00 19.56
CA SER A 272 -15.89 17.27 20.99
C SER A 272 -14.44 17.68 21.32
N GLU A 273 -13.51 17.61 20.38
CA GLU A 273 -12.12 18.00 20.61
C GLU A 273 -11.98 19.51 20.83
N PRO A 274 -11.20 19.92 21.84
CA PRO A 274 -10.92 21.33 22.09
C PRO A 274 -9.87 21.84 21.09
N VAL A 275 -10.04 23.10 20.67
CA VAL A 275 -9.10 23.84 19.83
C VAL A 275 -8.73 25.13 20.54
N GLY A 276 -7.44 25.40 20.67
CA GLY A 276 -6.91 26.66 21.17
C GLY A 276 -6.67 27.65 20.03
N ILE A 277 -7.19 28.87 20.15
CA ILE A 277 -6.98 29.92 19.16
C ILE A 277 -6.13 31.01 19.81
N LEU A 278 -4.96 31.27 19.21
CA LEU A 278 -4.04 32.31 19.66
C LEU A 278 -3.52 33.09 18.43
N ASN A 279 -3.77 34.41 18.39
CA ASN A 279 -3.30 35.25 17.28
C ASN A 279 -3.68 34.76 15.88
N ASN A 280 -4.88 34.21 15.69
CA ASN A 280 -5.35 33.58 14.46
C ASN A 280 -4.60 32.30 14.06
N GLN A 281 -3.85 31.72 14.97
CA GLN A 281 -3.28 30.38 14.83
C GLN A 281 -4.09 29.38 15.64
N TYR A 282 -4.25 28.17 15.08
CA TYR A 282 -5.06 27.11 15.66
C TYR A 282 -4.12 26.02 16.20
N TYR A 283 -4.40 25.57 17.43
CA TYR A 283 -3.61 24.57 18.14
C TYR A 283 -4.53 23.43 18.58
N GLU A 284 -4.08 22.18 18.40
CA GLU A 284 -4.85 20.98 18.70
C GLU A 284 -4.09 20.04 19.63
N GLY A 285 -4.79 19.23 20.41
CA GLY A 285 -4.21 18.18 21.24
C GLY A 285 -3.10 18.67 22.20
N GLU A 286 -1.91 18.07 22.14
CA GLU A 286 -0.77 18.40 22.98
C GLU A 286 -0.18 19.79 22.69
N ASP A 287 -0.39 20.30 21.48
CA ASP A 287 0.11 21.61 21.07
C ASP A 287 -0.58 22.76 21.80
N ILE A 288 -1.82 22.57 22.29
CA ILE A 288 -2.53 23.55 23.11
C ILE A 288 -1.74 23.85 24.38
N ALA A 289 -1.28 22.80 25.06
CA ALA A 289 -0.52 22.96 26.31
C ALA A 289 0.85 23.60 26.08
N SER A 290 1.52 23.24 25.00
CA SER A 290 2.82 23.81 24.62
C SER A 290 2.69 25.29 24.22
N ALA A 291 1.68 25.64 23.43
CA ALA A 291 1.38 27.03 23.06
C ALA A 291 0.98 27.88 24.25
N GLN A 292 0.16 27.36 25.18
CA GLN A 292 -0.19 28.05 26.41
C GLN A 292 1.05 28.33 27.28
N LYS A 293 1.95 27.36 27.39
CA LYS A 293 3.20 27.52 28.16
C LYS A 293 4.10 28.57 27.52
N GLN A 294 4.32 28.52 26.21
CA GLN A 294 5.13 29.50 25.49
C GLN A 294 4.55 30.90 25.57
N HIS A 295 3.23 31.04 25.45
CA HIS A 295 2.56 32.30 25.62
C HIS A 295 2.69 32.84 27.05
N GLY A 296 2.60 31.95 28.05
CA GLY A 296 2.84 32.29 29.46
C GLY A 296 4.28 32.74 29.71
N ASP A 297 5.26 32.03 29.15
CA ASP A 297 6.70 32.37 29.26
C ASP A 297 7.00 33.70 28.56
N MET A 298 6.43 33.94 27.37
CA MET A 298 6.55 35.21 26.66
C MET A 298 5.94 36.38 27.45
N LYS A 299 4.79 36.16 28.05
CA LYS A 299 4.14 37.19 28.94
C LYS A 299 5.02 37.50 30.15
N LEU A 300 5.58 36.49 30.80
CA LEU A 300 6.48 36.66 31.90
C LEU A 300 7.79 37.37 31.50
N GLN A 301 8.29 37.09 30.31
CA GLN A 301 9.49 37.77 29.79
C GLN A 301 9.19 39.25 29.49
N MET A 302 8.05 39.56 28.84
CA MET A 302 7.64 40.93 28.60
C MET A 302 7.45 41.73 29.92
N MET A 303 6.90 41.09 30.94
CA MET A 303 6.76 41.72 32.26
C MET A 303 8.12 42.00 32.88
N ARG A 304 9.09 41.08 32.81
CA ARG A 304 10.45 41.30 33.32
C ARG A 304 11.18 42.40 32.58
N ASP A 305 11.08 42.41 31.23
CA ASP A 305 11.71 43.41 30.40
C ASP A 305 11.12 44.80 30.69
N SER A 306 9.79 44.89 30.85
CA SER A 306 9.11 46.13 31.26
C SER A 306 9.53 46.59 32.63
N GLN A 307 9.69 45.66 33.59
CA GLN A 307 10.16 45.96 34.94
C GLN A 307 11.58 46.54 34.93
N GLN A 308 12.50 45.92 34.16
CA GLN A 308 13.88 46.41 34.04
C GLN A 308 13.92 47.83 33.44
N ILE A 309 13.07 48.12 32.45
CA ILE A 309 12.99 49.43 31.84
C ILE A 309 12.52 50.48 32.85
N ILE A 310 11.47 50.14 33.62
CA ILE A 310 10.95 50.99 34.65
C ILE A 310 12.03 51.29 35.73
N ASP A 311 12.76 50.24 36.18
CA ASP A 311 13.80 50.39 37.18
C ASP A 311 14.94 51.30 36.68
N VAL A 312 15.36 51.19 35.42
CA VAL A 312 16.39 52.08 34.82
C VAL A 312 15.89 53.53 34.72
N GLU A 313 14.60 53.76 34.35
CA GLU A 313 14.05 55.10 34.22
C GLU A 313 13.86 55.79 35.61
N ILE A 314 13.41 55.01 36.58
CA ILE A 314 13.30 55.52 37.97
C ILE A 314 14.67 55.86 38.54
N HIS A 315 15.69 55.02 38.26
CA HIS A 315 17.05 55.32 38.72
C HIS A 315 17.60 56.61 38.10
N LYS A 316 17.36 56.86 36.83
CA LYS A 316 17.70 58.16 36.18
C LYS A 316 16.98 59.33 36.79
N LEU A 317 15.68 59.15 37.06
CA LEU A 317 14.87 60.21 37.71
C LEU A 317 15.39 60.52 39.14
N GLN A 318 15.80 59.45 39.87
CA GLN A 318 16.40 59.61 41.16
C GLN A 318 17.73 60.40 41.10
N GLU A 319 18.59 60.09 40.15
CA GLU A 319 19.84 60.85 39.93
C GLU A 319 19.61 62.29 39.59
N GLU A 320 18.63 62.60 38.73
CA GLU A 320 18.27 63.96 38.33
C GLU A 320 17.72 64.77 39.52
N LEU A 321 16.83 64.17 40.30
CA LEU A 321 16.22 64.80 41.46
C LEU A 321 17.25 64.99 42.64
N GLU A 322 18.15 64.06 42.77
CA GLU A 322 19.24 64.16 43.75
C GLU A 322 20.23 65.28 43.38
N LEU A 323 20.52 65.47 42.07
CA LEU A 323 21.32 66.58 41.60
C LEU A 323 20.59 67.93 41.87
N GLN A 324 19.29 68.02 41.60
CA GLN A 324 18.49 69.23 41.92
C GLN A 324 18.50 69.50 43.43
N TYR A 325 18.41 68.50 44.27
CA TYR A 325 18.51 68.65 45.72
C TYR A 325 19.85 69.19 46.13
N GLN A 326 20.95 68.69 45.57
CA GLN A 326 22.31 69.19 45.85
C GLN A 326 22.52 70.62 45.37
N GLU A 327 21.92 71.02 44.24
CA GLU A 327 21.97 72.41 43.76
C GLU A 327 21.19 73.38 44.67
N GLU A 328 20.01 72.96 45.11
CA GLU A 328 19.21 73.80 46.05
C GLU A 328 19.86 73.83 47.45
N GLU A 329 20.46 72.72 47.92
CA GLU A 329 21.22 72.69 49.19
C GLU A 329 22.39 73.68 49.14
N LYS A 330 23.17 73.75 48.03
CA LYS A 330 24.21 74.75 47.83
C LYS A 330 23.65 76.15 47.86
N ARG A 331 22.54 76.39 47.15
CA ARG A 331 21.88 77.69 47.08
C ARG A 331 21.40 78.15 48.43
N TYR A 332 20.76 77.26 49.21
CA TYR A 332 20.32 77.61 50.54
C TYR A 332 21.49 77.80 51.52
N SER A 333 22.57 77.06 51.39
CA SER A 333 23.78 77.20 52.18
C SER A 333 24.50 78.53 51.86
N GLU A 334 24.54 79.00 50.60
CA GLU A 334 25.06 80.30 50.19
C GLU A 334 24.14 81.44 50.76
N ALA A 335 22.83 81.30 50.72
CA ALA A 335 21.89 82.22 51.24
C ALA A 335 22.02 82.37 52.79
N VAL A 336 22.31 81.31 53.50
CA VAL A 336 22.58 81.36 54.94
C VAL A 336 23.94 82.06 55.22
N GLN A 337 24.93 81.87 54.39
CA GLN A 337 26.27 82.53 54.56
C GLN A 337 26.12 84.04 54.30
N LEU A 338 25.25 84.41 53.35
CA LEU A 338 24.94 85.83 53.06
C LEU A 338 23.95 86.54 54.00
N GLY A 339 23.51 85.82 55.04
CA GLY A 339 22.59 86.31 56.02
C GLY A 339 21.15 86.58 55.57
N GLN A 340 20.77 86.02 54.41
CA GLN A 340 19.47 86.14 53.79
C GLN A 340 18.47 85.06 54.26
N MET A 341 18.96 83.98 54.93
CA MET A 341 18.11 82.90 55.44
C MET A 341 18.62 82.42 56.80
N ILE A 342 17.72 81.95 57.67
CA ILE A 342 18.03 81.36 58.99
C ILE A 342 18.24 79.85 58.80
N PRO A 343 19.29 79.27 59.55
CA PRO A 343 19.60 77.81 59.37
C PRO A 343 18.41 76.91 59.66
N ASP A 344 17.55 77.13 60.62
CA ASP A 344 16.36 76.30 60.91
C ASP A 344 15.35 76.29 59.74
N ARG A 345 15.25 77.40 59.00
CA ARG A 345 14.36 77.53 57.86
C ARG A 345 14.95 76.77 56.64
N MET A 346 16.27 76.81 56.50
CA MET A 346 16.96 76.02 55.51
C MET A 346 16.70 74.51 55.69
N GLU A 347 16.87 74.03 56.92
CA GLU A 347 16.65 72.63 57.26
C GLU A 347 15.18 72.18 57.01
N HIS A 348 14.26 73.03 57.29
CA HIS A 348 12.82 72.81 57.07
C HIS A 348 12.49 72.75 55.55
N GLU A 349 13.00 73.67 54.75
CA GLU A 349 12.75 73.70 53.28
C GLU A 349 13.46 72.55 52.60
N LEU A 350 14.67 72.16 53.00
CA LEU A 350 15.37 70.94 52.46
C LEU A 350 14.62 69.66 52.84
N LYS A 351 14.12 69.55 54.06
CA LYS A 351 13.31 68.43 54.49
C LYS A 351 12.05 68.27 53.65
N LYS A 352 11.34 69.41 53.42
CA LYS A 352 10.14 69.44 52.60
C LYS A 352 10.46 69.08 51.12
N LEU A 353 11.54 69.59 50.59
CA LEU A 353 11.98 69.27 49.25
C LEU A 353 12.30 67.75 49.11
N ARG A 354 12.87 67.13 50.15
CA ARG A 354 13.14 65.69 50.16
C ARG A 354 11.86 64.87 50.18
N GLU A 355 10.89 65.28 51.02
CA GLU A 355 9.57 64.64 51.06
C GLU A 355 8.82 64.78 49.73
N ASP A 356 8.92 65.94 49.07
CA ASP A 356 8.33 66.15 47.72
C ASP A 356 9.02 65.32 46.63
N ILE A 357 10.34 65.16 46.74
CA ILE A 357 11.12 64.26 45.83
C ILE A 357 10.73 62.82 46.02
N ASP A 358 10.69 62.33 47.24
CA ASP A 358 10.32 60.93 47.54
C ASP A 358 8.89 60.62 47.09
N SER A 359 7.95 61.55 47.34
CA SER A 359 6.57 61.40 46.88
C SER A 359 6.47 61.38 45.33
N THR A 360 7.25 62.21 44.66
CA THR A 360 7.27 62.25 43.17
C THR A 360 7.82 60.96 42.57
N ILE A 361 8.86 60.36 43.18
CA ILE A 361 9.43 59.08 42.77
C ILE A 361 8.42 57.95 42.95
N GLU A 362 7.72 57.92 44.12
CA GLU A 362 6.71 56.87 44.37
C GLU A 362 5.51 56.99 43.43
N GLU A 363 5.01 58.22 43.19
CA GLU A 363 3.93 58.43 42.22
C GLU A 363 4.28 58.00 40.79
N GLN A 364 5.51 58.36 40.33
CA GLN A 364 5.99 57.95 39.01
C GLN A 364 6.19 56.43 38.91
N LYS A 365 6.71 55.82 39.96
CA LYS A 365 6.88 54.35 40.03
C LYS A 365 5.53 53.62 39.95
N THR A 366 4.58 54.08 40.78
CA THR A 366 3.24 53.48 40.79
C THR A 366 2.51 53.64 39.44
N LYS A 367 2.65 54.80 38.79
CA LYS A 367 2.10 55.05 37.49
C LYS A 367 2.73 54.22 36.39
N ALA A 368 4.09 54.12 36.39
CA ALA A 368 4.82 53.30 35.42
C ALA A 368 4.51 51.81 35.57
N MET A 369 4.34 51.31 36.81
CA MET A 369 3.90 49.95 37.08
C MET A 369 2.48 49.67 36.58
N THR A 370 1.55 50.61 36.74
CA THR A 370 0.18 50.46 36.27
C THR A 370 0.13 50.47 34.74
N ASP A 371 0.83 51.39 34.11
CA ASP A 371 0.93 51.47 32.65
C ASP A 371 1.60 50.23 32.03
N ALA A 372 2.65 49.69 32.67
CA ALA A 372 3.30 48.44 32.25
C ALA A 372 2.39 47.21 32.44
N GLY A 373 1.58 47.19 33.50
CA GLY A 373 0.59 46.13 33.72
C GLY A 373 -0.49 46.12 32.62
N MET A 374 -0.98 47.28 32.19
CA MET A 374 -1.92 47.41 31.07
C MET A 374 -1.28 47.04 29.71
N ALA A 375 0.00 47.33 29.52
CA ALA A 375 0.73 47.01 28.28
C ALA A 375 1.09 45.54 28.14
N ALA A 376 1.13 44.82 29.26
CA ALA A 376 1.42 43.37 29.29
C ALA A 376 0.17 42.46 29.11
N GLU A 377 -1.01 43.04 28.83
CA GLU A 377 -2.21 42.29 28.47
C GLU A 377 -2.08 41.82 27.03
N LEU A 378 -1.45 40.64 26.86
CA LEU A 378 -1.54 39.87 25.62
C LEU A 378 -2.92 39.19 25.56
N PRO A 379 -3.56 39.14 24.38
CA PRO A 379 -4.80 38.39 24.22
C PRO A 379 -4.59 36.95 24.69
N GLY A 380 -5.43 36.46 25.57
CA GLY A 380 -5.39 35.10 26.06
C GLY A 380 -5.71 34.12 24.95
N MET A 381 -5.26 32.86 25.10
CA MET A 381 -5.70 31.79 24.21
C MET A 381 -7.20 31.58 24.43
N GLU A 382 -7.97 31.73 23.35
CA GLU A 382 -9.38 31.40 23.34
C GLU A 382 -9.53 29.89 23.13
N MET A 383 -10.29 29.25 24.02
CA MET A 383 -10.61 27.83 23.90
C MET A 383 -11.98 27.67 23.25
N SER A 384 -12.03 27.05 22.11
CA SER A 384 -13.26 26.69 21.40
C SER A 384 -13.30 25.18 21.16
N SER A 385 -14.50 24.64 20.98
CA SER A 385 -14.66 23.27 20.49
C SER A 385 -14.73 23.26 18.98
N LYS A 386 -14.33 22.14 18.34
CA LYS A 386 -14.53 21.97 16.90
C LYS A 386 -16.00 22.14 16.51
N ALA A 387 -16.95 21.84 17.43
CA ALA A 387 -18.38 22.10 17.24
C ALA A 387 -18.69 23.58 17.00
N GLU A 388 -18.06 24.47 17.75
CA GLU A 388 -18.26 25.90 17.61
C GLU A 388 -17.66 26.44 16.31
N LEU A 389 -16.47 25.92 15.91
CA LEU A 389 -15.85 26.27 14.63
C LEU A 389 -16.69 25.82 13.43
N ILE A 390 -17.36 24.66 13.53
CA ILE A 390 -18.31 24.19 12.52
C ILE A 390 -19.53 25.12 12.44
N GLN A 391 -20.07 25.56 13.58
CA GLN A 391 -21.20 26.51 13.61
C GLN A 391 -20.82 27.86 13.04
N GLN A 392 -19.60 28.31 13.24
CA GLN A 392 -19.07 29.55 12.69
C GLN A 392 -18.74 29.47 11.21
N GLY A 393 -18.80 28.25 10.62
CA GLY A 393 -18.43 28.01 9.22
C GLY A 393 -16.91 28.01 8.93
N MET A 394 -16.10 27.95 9.99
CA MET A 394 -14.63 27.85 9.87
C MET A 394 -14.15 26.46 9.52
N ILE A 395 -14.94 25.44 9.83
CA ILE A 395 -14.72 24.05 9.41
C ILE A 395 -15.90 23.67 8.53
N GLU A 396 -15.62 23.23 7.32
CA GLU A 396 -16.64 22.78 6.37
C GLU A 396 -16.95 21.31 6.60
N VAL A 397 -18.21 20.96 6.88
CA VAL A 397 -18.66 19.58 7.09
C VAL A 397 -19.71 19.24 6.06
N VAL A 398 -19.43 18.22 5.25
CA VAL A 398 -20.36 17.72 4.23
C VAL A 398 -20.72 16.28 4.56
N PRO A 399 -21.99 15.97 4.86
CA PRO A 399 -22.43 14.58 5.03
C PRO A 399 -22.37 13.88 3.67
N ILE A 400 -21.72 12.73 3.62
CA ILE A 400 -21.57 11.90 2.42
C ILE A 400 -22.00 10.48 2.72
N THR A 401 -22.62 9.83 1.75
CA THR A 401 -22.91 8.39 1.85
C THR A 401 -21.94 7.64 0.95
N ILE A 402 -21.12 6.78 1.55
CA ILE A 402 -20.14 5.98 0.83
C ILE A 402 -20.56 4.52 0.89
N ARG A 403 -20.43 3.83 -0.25
CA ARG A 403 -20.66 2.40 -0.32
C ARG A 403 -19.38 1.68 0.07
N GLN A 404 -19.40 0.96 1.18
CA GLN A 404 -18.26 0.20 1.71
C GLN A 404 -18.61 -1.28 1.85
N VAL A 405 -17.57 -2.12 1.92
CA VAL A 405 -17.72 -3.56 2.12
C VAL A 405 -17.78 -3.87 3.61
N LYS A 406 -18.78 -4.64 4.02
CA LYS A 406 -18.89 -5.15 5.37
C LYS A 406 -18.53 -6.62 5.39
N GLN A 407 -17.61 -7.00 6.28
CA GLN A 407 -17.24 -8.37 6.59
C GLN A 407 -18.08 -8.85 7.78
N CYS A 408 -18.62 -10.04 7.68
CA CYS A 408 -19.34 -10.71 8.74
C CYS A 408 -18.81 -12.13 8.88
N VAL A 409 -18.44 -12.52 10.09
CA VAL A 409 -17.91 -13.86 10.40
C VAL A 409 -18.91 -14.64 11.22
N VAL A 410 -19.20 -15.85 10.74
CA VAL A 410 -20.10 -16.82 11.39
C VAL A 410 -19.37 -18.16 11.48
N ILE A 411 -19.39 -18.79 12.64
CA ILE A 411 -18.82 -20.12 12.86
C ILE A 411 -19.94 -21.08 13.32
N GLY A 412 -20.19 -22.09 12.50
CA GLY A 412 -21.33 -22.98 12.69
C GLY A 412 -22.64 -22.19 12.65
N ASP A 413 -23.35 -22.17 13.78
CA ASP A 413 -24.61 -21.43 13.99
C ASP A 413 -24.39 -20.11 14.76
N LYS A 414 -23.16 -19.76 15.12
CA LYS A 414 -22.86 -18.59 15.96
C LYS A 414 -22.29 -17.44 15.15
N TYR A 415 -22.93 -16.29 15.28
CA TYR A 415 -22.35 -15.03 14.85
C TYR A 415 -21.17 -14.66 15.74
N ILE A 416 -20.04 -14.32 15.12
CA ILE A 416 -18.81 -13.94 15.82
C ILE A 416 -18.70 -12.43 15.85
N TYR A 417 -18.42 -11.78 14.71
CA TYR A 417 -18.35 -10.34 14.61
C TYR A 417 -18.69 -9.86 13.20
N SER A 418 -18.87 -8.55 13.08
CA SER A 418 -18.88 -7.88 11.79
C SER A 418 -18.10 -6.57 11.87
N ARG A 419 -17.40 -6.24 10.82
CA ARG A 419 -16.70 -4.95 10.67
C ARG A 419 -16.93 -4.38 9.26
N VAL A 420 -16.91 -3.08 9.16
CA VAL A 420 -16.87 -2.38 7.87
C VAL A 420 -15.42 -2.25 7.46
N LEU A 421 -15.11 -2.55 6.21
CA LEU A 421 -13.78 -2.41 5.65
C LEU A 421 -13.65 -1.05 4.95
N PRO A 422 -12.48 -0.44 4.94
CA PRO A 422 -12.25 0.90 4.37
C PRO A 422 -12.22 0.90 2.84
N THR A 423 -12.81 -0.09 2.22
CA THR A 423 -12.81 -0.26 0.77
C THR A 423 -14.22 -0.35 0.22
N SER A 424 -14.43 0.27 -0.94
CA SER A 424 -15.67 0.15 -1.71
C SER A 424 -15.70 -1.10 -2.60
N ASN A 425 -14.53 -1.68 -2.86
CA ASN A 425 -14.35 -2.89 -3.66
C ASN A 425 -14.18 -4.10 -2.75
N TYR A 426 -14.62 -5.26 -3.23
CA TYR A 426 -14.39 -6.49 -2.48
C TYR A 426 -12.90 -6.77 -2.32
N PRO A 427 -12.44 -7.17 -1.11
CA PRO A 427 -11.05 -7.53 -0.88
C PRO A 427 -10.66 -8.86 -1.52
N ILE A 428 -11.63 -9.62 -2.02
CA ILE A 428 -11.49 -10.86 -2.76
C ILE A 428 -11.54 -10.50 -4.23
N VAL A 429 -10.39 -10.51 -4.89
CA VAL A 429 -10.27 -10.11 -6.29
C VAL A 429 -10.20 -11.37 -7.15
N PRO A 430 -11.18 -11.58 -8.05
CA PRO A 430 -11.15 -12.70 -8.98
C PRO A 430 -10.20 -12.43 -10.15
N ILE A 431 -9.53 -13.49 -10.61
CA ILE A 431 -8.85 -13.57 -11.90
C ILE A 431 -9.70 -14.49 -12.76
N VAL A 432 -10.44 -13.94 -13.71
CA VAL A 432 -11.43 -14.67 -14.50
C VAL A 432 -10.88 -14.97 -15.88
N ASN A 433 -10.89 -16.24 -16.31
CA ASN A 433 -10.37 -16.67 -17.60
C ASN A 433 -11.32 -16.24 -18.73
N LEU A 434 -12.27 -17.08 -19.09
CA LEU A 434 -13.26 -16.74 -20.10
C LEU A 434 -14.51 -16.19 -19.42
N HIS A 435 -14.63 -14.86 -19.32
CA HIS A 435 -15.79 -14.23 -18.71
C HIS A 435 -17.01 -14.28 -19.62
N THR A 436 -18.03 -15.02 -19.20
CA THR A 436 -19.30 -15.20 -19.93
C THR A 436 -20.47 -14.44 -19.31
N ARG A 437 -20.17 -13.37 -18.55
CA ARG A 437 -21.14 -12.59 -17.75
C ARG A 437 -21.88 -13.44 -16.70
N THR A 438 -21.17 -14.42 -16.17
CA THR A 438 -21.58 -15.24 -15.04
C THR A 438 -20.38 -15.43 -14.12
N PRO A 439 -20.56 -15.66 -12.80
CA PRO A 439 -19.44 -15.91 -11.91
C PRO A 439 -18.86 -17.33 -12.05
N PHE A 440 -19.26 -18.07 -13.09
CA PHE A 440 -18.87 -19.44 -13.39
C PHE A 440 -18.17 -19.54 -14.75
N PRO A 441 -16.91 -19.09 -14.85
CA PRO A 441 -16.18 -19.10 -16.12
C PRO A 441 -15.77 -20.50 -16.54
N MET A 442 -15.42 -20.64 -17.82
CA MET A 442 -14.89 -21.88 -18.37
C MET A 442 -13.36 -21.90 -18.24
N SER A 443 -12.79 -23.06 -17.92
CA SER A 443 -11.35 -23.28 -17.84
C SER A 443 -10.73 -23.59 -19.22
N ASP A 444 -9.43 -23.37 -19.36
CA ASP A 444 -8.69 -23.81 -20.55
C ASP A 444 -8.63 -25.34 -20.64
N VAL A 445 -8.56 -26.02 -19.50
CA VAL A 445 -8.60 -27.49 -19.45
C VAL A 445 -9.89 -28.01 -20.05
N ARG A 446 -11.05 -27.39 -19.71
CA ARG A 446 -12.35 -27.77 -20.25
C ARG A 446 -12.43 -27.63 -21.76
N MET A 447 -11.79 -26.61 -22.34
CA MET A 447 -11.79 -26.39 -23.78
C MET A 447 -11.05 -27.50 -24.53
N VAL A 448 -9.95 -28.03 -23.98
CA VAL A 448 -9.13 -29.05 -24.64
C VAL A 448 -9.45 -30.48 -24.22
N LYS A 449 -10.34 -30.66 -23.24
CA LYS A 449 -10.69 -31.97 -22.69
C LYS A 449 -11.09 -32.98 -23.75
N GLY A 450 -11.95 -32.60 -24.70
CA GLY A 450 -12.41 -33.50 -25.76
C GLY A 450 -11.28 -34.01 -26.67
N LEU A 451 -10.31 -33.15 -26.96
CA LEU A 451 -9.11 -33.51 -27.72
C LEU A 451 -8.20 -34.42 -26.91
N GLN A 452 -8.07 -34.18 -25.62
CA GLN A 452 -7.31 -35.00 -24.69
C GLN A 452 -7.89 -36.41 -24.59
N ASP A 453 -9.22 -36.53 -24.46
CA ASP A 453 -9.92 -37.82 -24.49
C ASP A 453 -9.68 -38.59 -25.79
N TYR A 454 -9.69 -37.89 -26.92
CA TYR A 454 -9.43 -38.48 -28.22
C TYR A 454 -8.01 -39.02 -28.29
N ILE A 455 -6.99 -38.27 -27.83
CA ILE A 455 -5.60 -38.72 -27.78
C ILE A 455 -5.47 -40.01 -26.95
N ASN A 456 -6.05 -40.03 -25.73
CA ASN A 456 -5.97 -41.18 -24.84
C ASN A 456 -6.63 -42.43 -25.44
N LYS A 457 -7.84 -42.27 -26.00
CA LYS A 457 -8.54 -43.35 -26.71
C LYS A 457 -7.76 -43.89 -27.88
N THR A 458 -7.24 -43.00 -28.72
CA THR A 458 -6.43 -43.38 -29.88
C THR A 458 -5.16 -44.13 -29.48
N ARG A 459 -4.44 -43.65 -28.46
CA ARG A 459 -3.25 -44.28 -27.93
C ARG A 459 -3.55 -45.67 -27.35
N SER A 460 -4.62 -45.82 -26.58
CA SER A 460 -5.06 -47.09 -26.02
C SER A 460 -5.44 -48.10 -27.13
N LEU A 461 -6.08 -47.64 -28.21
CA LEU A 461 -6.41 -48.48 -29.38
C LEU A 461 -5.15 -48.92 -30.14
N ILE A 462 -4.18 -48.04 -30.35
CA ILE A 462 -2.90 -48.35 -30.99
C ILE A 462 -2.18 -49.43 -30.22
N ILE A 463 -2.10 -49.30 -28.88
CA ILE A 463 -1.39 -50.29 -28.04
C ILE A 463 -2.14 -51.61 -27.97
N ALA A 464 -3.48 -51.59 -27.84
CA ALA A 464 -4.30 -52.81 -27.90
C ALA A 464 -4.10 -53.56 -29.23
N HIS A 465 -4.07 -52.82 -30.37
CA HIS A 465 -3.79 -53.41 -31.66
C HIS A 465 -2.37 -54.00 -31.72
N ALA A 466 -1.36 -53.25 -31.26
CA ALA A 466 0.03 -53.74 -31.22
C ALA A 466 0.15 -55.00 -30.37
N THR A 467 -0.49 -55.07 -29.21
CA THR A 467 -0.55 -56.26 -28.36
C THR A 467 -1.22 -57.43 -29.06
N THR A 468 -2.33 -57.20 -29.77
CA THR A 468 -3.04 -58.23 -30.51
C THR A 468 -2.23 -58.69 -31.72
N ALA A 469 -1.53 -57.76 -32.38
CA ALA A 469 -0.67 -58.10 -33.53
C ALA A 469 0.57 -58.92 -33.15
N THR A 470 1.10 -58.68 -31.93
CA THR A 470 2.24 -59.46 -31.40
C THR A 470 1.80 -60.85 -30.93
N ASN A 471 0.59 -60.96 -30.38
CA ASN A 471 0.02 -62.21 -29.92
C ASN A 471 -0.95 -62.79 -30.98
N MET A 472 -0.36 -63.20 -32.12
CA MET A 472 -1.17 -63.69 -33.24
C MET A 472 -1.93 -64.95 -32.85
N LYS A 473 -3.21 -65.00 -33.23
CA LYS A 473 -4.03 -66.19 -33.08
C LYS A 473 -3.70 -67.17 -34.20
N VAL A 474 -3.52 -68.42 -33.87
CA VAL A 474 -3.32 -69.46 -34.84
C VAL A 474 -4.57 -70.34 -34.90
N LEU A 475 -5.15 -70.46 -36.08
CA LEU A 475 -6.23 -71.39 -36.33
C LEU A 475 -5.67 -72.71 -36.64
N VAL A 476 -5.87 -73.64 -35.69
CA VAL A 476 -5.31 -75.03 -35.84
C VAL A 476 -6.47 -75.95 -36.21
N PRO A 477 -6.43 -76.63 -37.37
CA PRO A 477 -7.41 -77.62 -37.66
C PRO A 477 -7.40 -78.77 -36.61
N SER A 478 -8.58 -79.28 -36.28
CA SER A 478 -8.66 -80.31 -35.25
C SER A 478 -7.87 -81.60 -35.67
N GLY A 479 -6.90 -81.96 -34.80
CA GLY A 479 -6.06 -83.14 -35.02
C GLY A 479 -4.76 -82.90 -35.83
N SER A 480 -4.50 -81.66 -36.29
CA SER A 480 -3.27 -81.39 -37.12
C SER A 480 -2.01 -81.23 -36.28
N VAL A 481 -2.14 -80.90 -34.98
CA VAL A 481 -1.03 -80.64 -34.04
C VAL A 481 -1.42 -81.09 -32.64
N ASP A 482 -0.46 -81.57 -31.85
CA ASP A 482 -0.70 -81.70 -30.40
C ASP A 482 -0.75 -80.27 -29.75
N MET A 483 -1.89 -79.95 -29.25
CA MET A 483 -2.18 -78.63 -28.71
C MET A 483 -1.29 -78.23 -27.50
N ARG A 484 -0.88 -79.26 -26.68
CA ARG A 484 0.01 -79.00 -25.52
C ARG A 484 1.43 -78.66 -26.01
N GLU A 485 1.94 -79.43 -26.94
CA GLU A 485 3.25 -79.20 -27.51
C GLU A 485 3.32 -77.95 -28.32
N PHE A 486 2.21 -77.60 -29.03
CA PHE A 486 2.09 -76.41 -29.80
C PHE A 486 2.08 -75.14 -28.87
N GLU A 487 1.32 -75.13 -27.77
CA GLU A 487 1.29 -74.05 -26.82
C GLU A 487 2.65 -73.84 -26.14
N GLU A 488 3.35 -74.88 -25.76
CA GLU A 488 4.67 -74.76 -25.12
C GLU A 488 5.75 -74.28 -26.09
N LYS A 489 5.73 -74.73 -27.32
CA LYS A 489 6.82 -74.48 -28.29
C LYS A 489 6.60 -73.30 -29.21
N TRP A 490 5.36 -72.90 -29.45
CA TRP A 490 5.00 -71.81 -30.37
C TRP A 490 5.73 -70.48 -30.11
N ALA A 491 5.91 -70.10 -28.86
CA ALA A 491 6.58 -68.87 -28.45
C ALA A 491 8.11 -69.01 -28.38
N GLN A 492 8.67 -70.23 -28.55
CA GLN A 492 10.13 -70.52 -28.40
C GLN A 492 10.82 -70.31 -29.75
N PRO A 493 11.85 -69.49 -29.86
CA PRO A 493 12.57 -69.31 -31.11
C PRO A 493 13.42 -70.51 -31.44
N GLY A 494 13.37 -70.96 -32.70
CA GLY A 494 14.18 -72.02 -33.24
C GLY A 494 13.77 -73.46 -32.92
N VAL A 495 12.56 -73.67 -32.41
CA VAL A 495 12.04 -75.01 -32.10
C VAL A 495 11.16 -75.51 -33.23
N GLY A 496 11.28 -76.78 -33.60
CA GLY A 496 10.45 -77.48 -34.58
C GLY A 496 9.15 -77.96 -33.95
N ILE A 497 8.01 -77.77 -34.68
CA ILE A 497 6.68 -78.26 -34.27
C ILE A 497 6.26 -79.28 -35.33
N GLU A 498 5.82 -80.46 -34.89
CA GLU A 498 5.27 -81.48 -35.78
C GLU A 498 3.84 -81.15 -36.18
N VAL A 499 3.59 -81.16 -37.49
CA VAL A 499 2.25 -80.85 -38.07
C VAL A 499 1.86 -81.99 -39.01
N ASP A 500 0.69 -82.54 -38.76
CA ASP A 500 0.02 -83.46 -39.71
C ASP A 500 -0.63 -82.70 -40.85
N PHE A 501 -0.02 -82.68 -42.00
CA PHE A 501 -0.49 -81.95 -43.17
C PHE A 501 -1.76 -82.60 -43.83
N ASP A 502 -2.07 -83.86 -43.56
CA ASP A 502 -3.28 -84.52 -44.06
C ASP A 502 -4.56 -83.98 -43.40
N MET A 503 -4.42 -83.52 -42.17
CA MET A 503 -5.50 -82.89 -41.43
C MET A 503 -5.61 -81.36 -41.65
N GLY A 504 -4.66 -80.75 -42.35
CA GLY A 504 -4.64 -79.35 -42.66
C GLY A 504 -3.56 -78.54 -41.95
N GLN A 505 -3.10 -77.50 -42.56
CA GLN A 505 -2.04 -76.64 -42.04
C GLN A 505 -2.57 -75.57 -41.04
N PRO A 506 -1.89 -75.36 -39.89
CA PRO A 506 -2.17 -74.26 -39.02
C PRO A 506 -2.06 -72.92 -39.78
N VAL A 507 -3.09 -72.06 -39.65
CA VAL A 507 -3.10 -70.76 -40.32
C VAL A 507 -3.02 -69.64 -39.26
N VAL A 508 -1.98 -68.82 -39.43
CA VAL A 508 -1.84 -67.65 -38.58
C VAL A 508 -2.83 -66.61 -39.05
N ALA A 509 -3.75 -66.25 -38.14
CA ALA A 509 -4.68 -65.16 -38.39
C ALA A 509 -3.94 -63.82 -38.29
N SER A 510 -3.40 -63.32 -39.39
CA SER A 510 -2.76 -62.00 -39.45
C SER A 510 -3.76 -60.90 -39.10
N PRO A 511 -3.47 -60.06 -38.09
CA PRO A 511 -4.30 -58.92 -37.79
C PRO A 511 -4.28 -57.94 -38.97
N ALA A 512 -5.38 -57.23 -39.17
CA ALA A 512 -5.43 -56.17 -40.18
C ALA A 512 -4.39 -55.10 -39.86
N PRO A 513 -3.70 -54.52 -40.84
CA PRO A 513 -2.73 -53.47 -40.58
C PRO A 513 -3.44 -52.25 -39.98
N LEU A 514 -2.76 -51.61 -39.00
CA LEU A 514 -3.28 -50.41 -38.37
C LEU A 514 -3.27 -49.25 -39.40
N PRO A 515 -4.38 -48.52 -39.59
CA PRO A 515 -4.37 -47.39 -40.50
C PRO A 515 -3.40 -46.31 -40.05
N ASN A 516 -2.56 -45.81 -40.95
CA ASN A 516 -1.59 -44.73 -40.61
C ASN A 516 -2.30 -43.42 -40.22
N GLU A 517 -3.54 -43.27 -40.62
CA GLU A 517 -4.39 -42.12 -40.26
C GLU A 517 -4.59 -41.96 -38.77
N LEU A 518 -4.56 -43.05 -37.98
CA LEU A 518 -4.67 -42.98 -36.52
C LEU A 518 -3.47 -42.26 -35.89
N TYR A 519 -2.28 -42.49 -36.40
CA TYR A 519 -1.07 -41.79 -35.91
C TYR A 519 -1.08 -40.32 -36.32
N ASN A 520 -1.48 -40.03 -37.55
CA ASN A 520 -1.60 -38.67 -38.06
C ASN A 520 -2.68 -37.88 -37.30
N ASN A 521 -3.81 -38.50 -37.00
CA ASN A 521 -4.90 -37.86 -36.26
C ASN A 521 -4.50 -37.61 -34.80
N GLU A 522 -3.76 -38.54 -34.16
CA GLU A 522 -3.24 -38.28 -32.82
C GLU A 522 -2.27 -37.09 -32.83
N GLN A 523 -1.38 -37.00 -33.81
CA GLN A 523 -0.46 -35.86 -33.90
C GLN A 523 -1.21 -34.56 -34.20
N THR A 524 -2.22 -34.59 -35.07
CA THR A 524 -3.07 -33.42 -35.33
C THR A 524 -3.79 -32.98 -34.07
N ALA A 525 -4.38 -33.90 -33.29
CA ALA A 525 -5.06 -33.56 -32.03
C ALA A 525 -4.10 -32.96 -30.99
N LYS A 526 -2.85 -33.39 -30.93
CA LYS A 526 -1.84 -32.77 -30.07
C LYS A 526 -1.55 -31.33 -30.50
N ASN A 527 -1.36 -31.11 -31.79
CA ASN A 527 -1.13 -29.77 -32.34
C ASN A 527 -2.35 -28.84 -32.13
N ASP A 528 -3.55 -29.40 -32.24
CA ASP A 528 -4.79 -28.65 -31.96
C ASP A 528 -4.88 -28.22 -30.49
N ILE A 529 -4.47 -29.06 -29.52
CA ILE A 529 -4.37 -28.68 -28.10
C ILE A 529 -3.40 -27.52 -27.94
N ASP A 530 -2.19 -27.65 -28.48
CA ASP A 530 -1.15 -26.62 -28.37
C ASP A 530 -1.63 -25.30 -29.01
N HIS A 531 -2.29 -25.39 -30.16
CA HIS A 531 -2.89 -24.22 -30.82
C HIS A 531 -4.02 -23.59 -30.04
N GLN A 532 -4.92 -24.38 -29.42
CA GLN A 532 -6.01 -23.87 -28.59
C GLN A 532 -5.50 -23.18 -27.32
N LEU A 533 -4.44 -23.70 -26.71
CA LEU A 533 -3.81 -23.09 -25.53
C LEU A 533 -2.89 -21.93 -25.89
N GLY A 534 -2.57 -21.73 -27.17
CA GLY A 534 -1.67 -20.68 -27.65
C GLY A 534 -0.20 -20.94 -27.35
N LEU A 535 0.14 -22.21 -27.18
CA LEU A 535 1.51 -22.67 -26.97
C LEU A 535 2.05 -23.18 -28.29
N TYR A 536 3.04 -22.51 -28.82
CA TYR A 536 3.69 -22.91 -30.06
C TYR A 536 4.93 -23.75 -29.76
N GLU A 537 5.29 -24.67 -30.67
CA GLU A 537 6.42 -25.58 -30.51
C GLU A 537 7.73 -24.88 -30.14
N MET A 538 7.93 -23.67 -30.63
CA MET A 538 9.10 -22.88 -30.33
C MET A 538 9.15 -22.44 -28.84
N MET A 539 7.99 -22.11 -28.25
CA MET A 539 7.91 -21.78 -26.81
C MET A 539 8.16 -22.98 -25.91
N MET A 540 7.94 -24.19 -26.44
CA MET A 540 8.23 -25.46 -25.77
C MET A 540 9.67 -25.93 -25.98
N GLY A 541 10.53 -25.13 -26.63
CA GLY A 541 11.95 -25.40 -26.80
C GLY A 541 12.30 -26.24 -28.04
N ASN A 542 11.38 -26.44 -29.00
CA ASN A 542 11.69 -27.15 -30.25
C ASN A 542 12.48 -26.23 -31.20
N SER A 543 13.79 -26.43 -31.22
CA SER A 543 14.72 -25.64 -32.05
C SER A 543 14.56 -25.86 -33.58
N GLN A 544 13.95 -26.95 -34.01
CA GLN A 544 13.70 -27.23 -35.44
C GLN A 544 12.66 -26.32 -36.06
N ALA A 545 11.74 -25.79 -35.24
CA ALA A 545 10.71 -24.81 -35.67
C ALA A 545 11.23 -23.36 -35.72
N ALA A 546 12.46 -23.10 -35.25
CA ALA A 546 13.02 -21.77 -35.17
C ALA A 546 13.56 -21.29 -36.53
N PRO A 547 13.25 -20.04 -36.96
CA PRO A 547 13.83 -19.44 -38.16
C PRO A 547 15.37 -19.29 -38.03
N GLN A 548 16.07 -19.34 -39.17
CA GLN A 548 17.54 -19.20 -39.17
C GLN A 548 18.05 -17.79 -38.79
N THR A 549 17.22 -16.79 -38.74
CA THR A 549 17.61 -15.43 -38.43
C THR A 549 17.05 -14.97 -37.08
N TYR A 550 17.89 -14.37 -36.26
CA TYR A 550 17.56 -13.83 -34.94
C TYR A 550 16.30 -12.90 -34.95
N LYS A 551 16.25 -11.96 -35.93
CA LYS A 551 15.09 -11.05 -36.04
C LYS A 551 13.78 -11.78 -36.37
N ALA A 552 13.83 -12.81 -37.21
CA ALA A 552 12.65 -13.60 -37.51
C ALA A 552 12.20 -14.42 -36.30
N THR A 553 13.15 -14.94 -35.51
CA THR A 553 12.86 -15.66 -34.24
C THR A 553 12.16 -14.75 -33.24
N ILE A 554 12.66 -13.52 -33.02
CA ILE A 554 12.01 -12.54 -32.14
C ILE A 554 10.60 -12.17 -32.63
N SER A 555 10.43 -11.92 -33.93
CA SER A 555 9.11 -11.58 -34.48
C SER A 555 8.12 -12.74 -34.33
N LEU A 556 8.58 -13.98 -34.52
CA LEU A 556 7.73 -15.17 -34.36
C LEU A 556 7.36 -15.40 -32.89
N ASP A 557 8.30 -15.18 -31.97
CA ASP A 557 8.07 -15.21 -30.53
C ASP A 557 7.03 -14.16 -30.11
N GLU A 558 7.14 -12.94 -30.62
CA GLU A 558 6.18 -11.87 -30.37
C GLU A 558 4.77 -12.22 -30.92
N PHE A 559 4.66 -12.85 -32.08
CA PHE A 559 3.39 -13.34 -32.60
C PHE A 559 2.81 -14.46 -31.74
N GLY A 560 3.65 -15.40 -31.30
CA GLY A 560 3.26 -16.48 -30.41
C GLY A 560 2.73 -16.01 -29.07
N GLN A 561 3.33 -14.96 -28.51
CA GLN A 561 2.93 -14.40 -27.23
C GLN A 561 1.59 -13.64 -27.24
N ARG A 562 0.96 -13.37 -28.40
CA ARG A 562 -0.27 -12.56 -28.47
C ARG A 562 -1.42 -13.13 -27.64
N LYS A 563 -1.60 -14.45 -27.64
CA LYS A 563 -2.67 -15.12 -26.87
C LYS A 563 -2.38 -15.07 -25.37
N ILE A 564 -1.10 -15.22 -25.00
CA ILE A 564 -0.62 -15.08 -23.63
C ILE A 564 -0.74 -13.64 -23.15
N LYS A 565 -0.50 -12.64 -24.03
CA LYS A 565 -0.71 -11.21 -23.71
C LYS A 565 -2.16 -10.89 -23.36
N SER A 566 -3.14 -11.52 -24.02
CA SER A 566 -4.54 -11.35 -23.66
C SER A 566 -4.83 -11.88 -22.25
N LYS A 567 -4.33 -13.05 -21.90
CA LYS A 567 -4.47 -13.60 -20.54
C LYS A 567 -3.72 -12.79 -19.50
N LEU A 568 -2.56 -12.26 -19.89
CA LEU A 568 -1.79 -11.36 -19.03
C LEU A 568 -2.61 -10.10 -18.70
N ALA A 569 -3.36 -9.54 -19.66
CA ALA A 569 -4.21 -8.37 -19.42
C ALA A 569 -5.29 -8.63 -18.36
N ASP A 570 -5.87 -9.84 -18.32
CA ASP A 570 -6.84 -10.22 -17.27
C ASP A 570 -6.17 -10.24 -15.89
N ILE A 571 -4.97 -10.80 -15.81
CA ILE A 571 -4.16 -10.87 -14.58
C ILE A 571 -3.72 -9.46 -14.13
N GLU A 572 -3.26 -8.63 -15.07
CA GLU A 572 -2.86 -7.24 -14.81
C GLU A 572 -4.03 -6.41 -14.28
N GLY A 573 -5.22 -6.60 -14.85
CA GLY A 573 -6.45 -5.97 -14.37
C GLY A 573 -6.78 -6.34 -12.92
N ALA A 574 -6.68 -7.63 -12.59
CA ALA A 574 -6.89 -8.13 -11.24
C ALA A 574 -5.82 -7.61 -10.26
N LEU A 575 -4.55 -7.63 -10.63
CA LEU A 575 -3.46 -7.11 -9.79
C LEU A 575 -3.57 -5.61 -9.54
N THR A 576 -3.99 -4.83 -10.55
CA THR A 576 -4.32 -3.40 -10.38
C THR A 576 -5.38 -3.20 -9.31
N ARG A 577 -6.38 -4.08 -9.29
CA ARG A 577 -7.44 -4.05 -8.30
C ARG A 577 -6.94 -4.43 -6.91
N VAL A 578 -6.12 -5.46 -6.81
CA VAL A 578 -5.44 -5.85 -5.55
C VAL A 578 -4.68 -4.66 -4.98
N ALA A 579 -3.89 -3.97 -5.80
CA ALA A 579 -3.12 -2.81 -5.35
C ALA A 579 -4.02 -1.64 -4.90
N LYS A 580 -5.13 -1.36 -5.60
CA LYS A 580 -6.11 -0.32 -5.19
C LYS A 580 -6.74 -0.62 -3.84
N VAL A 581 -7.17 -1.86 -3.63
CA VAL A 581 -7.75 -2.30 -2.34
C VAL A 581 -6.69 -2.24 -1.24
N SER A 582 -5.46 -2.64 -1.53
CA SER A 582 -4.36 -2.63 -0.58
C SER A 582 -4.01 -1.22 -0.11
N ILE A 583 -3.95 -0.24 -1.02
CA ILE A 583 -3.70 1.16 -0.65
C ILE A 583 -4.81 1.68 0.28
N GLN A 584 -6.08 1.41 -0.04
CA GLN A 584 -7.18 1.82 0.81
C GLN A 584 -7.10 1.22 2.22
N MET A 585 -6.70 -0.06 2.32
CA MET A 585 -6.49 -0.71 3.61
C MET A 585 -5.26 -0.18 4.35
N MET A 586 -4.16 0.14 3.63
CA MET A 586 -2.95 0.71 4.21
C MET A 586 -3.19 2.10 4.77
N GLN A 587 -3.96 2.94 4.06
CA GLN A 587 -4.30 4.30 4.49
C GLN A 587 -5.04 4.32 5.82
N GLU A 588 -5.85 3.30 6.12
CA GLU A 588 -6.56 3.21 7.40
C GLU A 588 -5.75 2.49 8.48
N LEU A 589 -4.99 1.44 8.12
CA LEU A 589 -4.23 0.67 9.10
C LEU A 589 -2.99 1.41 9.59
N TYR A 590 -2.27 2.08 8.69
CA TYR A 590 -1.00 2.72 9.00
C TYR A 590 -1.21 4.20 9.37
N GLN A 591 -1.73 4.46 10.57
CA GLN A 591 -1.92 5.82 11.11
C GLN A 591 -0.71 6.30 11.92
N GLU A 592 0.09 5.36 12.46
CA GLU A 592 1.27 5.66 13.26
C GLU A 592 2.55 5.69 12.42
N GLU A 593 3.62 6.25 12.99
CA GLU A 593 4.95 6.23 12.37
C GLU A 593 5.44 4.79 12.23
N LYS A 594 5.80 4.41 11.00
CA LYS A 594 6.34 3.09 10.70
C LYS A 594 7.49 3.20 9.69
N VAL A 595 8.55 2.40 9.90
CA VAL A 595 9.71 2.33 9.01
C VAL A 595 9.70 0.99 8.30
N PHE A 596 9.75 1.02 6.98
CA PHE A 596 9.80 -0.16 6.14
C PHE A 596 11.18 -0.30 5.51
N ARG A 597 11.70 -1.52 5.52
CA ARG A 597 12.92 -1.89 4.80
C ARG A 597 12.55 -2.65 3.54
N ILE A 598 12.97 -2.13 2.42
CA ILE A 598 12.74 -2.73 1.12
C ILE A 598 14.06 -3.16 0.53
N VAL A 599 14.14 -4.43 0.17
CA VAL A 599 15.27 -4.98 -0.57
C VAL A 599 14.97 -4.81 -2.06
N ASN A 600 15.67 -3.91 -2.70
CA ASN A 600 15.55 -3.72 -4.14
C ASN A 600 16.15 -4.92 -4.90
N PRO A 601 15.78 -5.13 -6.18
CA PRO A 601 16.32 -6.21 -6.99
C PRO A 601 17.85 -6.20 -7.13
N ASN A 602 18.48 -5.04 -6.92
CA ASN A 602 19.94 -4.85 -6.92
C ASN A 602 20.59 -5.01 -5.52
N ASN A 603 19.88 -5.66 -4.57
CA ASN A 603 20.32 -5.87 -3.19
C ASN A 603 20.56 -4.57 -2.37
N SER A 604 20.23 -3.40 -2.89
CA SER A 604 20.26 -2.17 -2.09
C SER A 604 19.06 -2.13 -1.12
N LEU A 605 19.33 -1.74 0.13
CA LEU A 605 18.30 -1.55 1.15
C LEU A 605 17.80 -0.10 1.08
N THR A 606 16.51 0.06 0.85
CA THR A 606 15.86 1.36 0.94
C THR A 606 15.00 1.39 2.20
N GLU A 607 15.29 2.29 3.11
CA GLU A 607 14.45 2.54 4.28
C GLU A 607 13.47 3.66 3.94
N THR A 608 12.19 3.39 4.11
CA THR A 608 11.12 4.36 3.88
C THR A 608 10.32 4.52 5.18
N ALA A 609 10.32 5.71 5.75
CA ALA A 609 9.49 6.04 6.90
C ALA A 609 8.20 6.70 6.42
N ILE A 610 7.06 6.24 6.97
CA ILE A 610 5.73 6.83 6.74
C ILE A 610 5.25 7.52 8.01
N ASN A 611 4.41 8.53 7.84
CA ASN A 611 3.76 9.29 8.92
C ASN A 611 4.74 9.80 9.97
N LYS A 612 5.99 10.13 9.55
CA LYS A 612 7.03 10.60 10.44
C LYS A 612 6.71 12.01 10.90
N LYS A 613 6.53 12.17 12.20
CA LYS A 613 6.35 13.48 12.83
C LYS A 613 7.68 14.23 12.84
N LEU A 614 7.77 15.30 12.08
CA LEU A 614 8.90 16.23 12.07
C LEU A 614 8.52 17.46 12.88
N TYR A 615 9.25 17.69 13.94
CA TYR A 615 9.13 18.90 14.74
C TYR A 615 10.06 19.98 14.18
N ASP A 616 9.52 21.09 13.72
CA ASP A 616 10.31 22.24 13.29
C ASP A 616 10.53 23.16 14.51
N ASP A 617 11.73 23.13 15.09
CA ASP A 617 12.11 24.00 16.21
C ASP A 617 11.95 25.50 15.94
N LYS A 618 11.73 25.88 14.67
CA LYS A 618 11.66 27.29 14.26
C LYS A 618 10.23 27.81 14.19
N THR A 619 9.31 27.00 13.72
CA THR A 619 7.89 27.36 13.58
C THR A 619 7.05 26.80 14.71
N ASN A 620 7.61 25.87 15.53
CA ASN A 620 6.87 25.06 16.50
C ASN A 620 5.69 24.28 15.90
N GLU A 621 5.75 24.00 14.62
CA GLU A 621 4.74 23.22 13.94
C GLU A 621 5.19 21.76 13.81
N ILE A 622 4.26 20.83 14.04
CA ILE A 622 4.47 19.41 13.76
C ILE A 622 4.03 19.17 12.32
N SER A 623 4.96 18.92 11.44
CA SER A 623 4.66 18.48 10.09
C SER A 623 4.80 16.95 9.99
N ILE A 624 3.87 16.29 9.31
CA ILE A 624 3.95 14.85 9.07
C ILE A 624 4.62 14.66 7.70
N ALA A 625 5.81 14.05 7.70
CA ALA A 625 6.46 13.68 6.46
C ALA A 625 5.94 12.33 5.96
N ASN A 626 5.70 12.26 4.64
CA ASN A 626 5.17 11.06 3.99
C ASN A 626 3.83 10.60 4.57
N ASP A 627 2.91 11.54 4.78
CA ASP A 627 1.56 11.24 5.24
C ASP A 627 0.80 10.47 4.16
N ILE A 628 0.60 9.18 4.39
CA ILE A 628 -0.15 8.31 3.46
C ILE A 628 -1.65 8.30 3.74
N THR A 629 -2.10 8.84 4.87
CA THR A 629 -3.51 8.80 5.31
C THR A 629 -4.38 9.74 4.49
N VAL A 630 -3.77 10.80 3.94
CA VAL A 630 -4.43 11.84 3.15
C VAL A 630 -4.07 11.66 1.66
N GLY A 631 -5.01 12.00 0.79
CA GLY A 631 -4.81 12.00 -0.66
C GLY A 631 -5.52 10.86 -1.39
N LYS A 632 -5.72 11.06 -2.69
CA LYS A 632 -6.32 10.09 -3.60
C LYS A 632 -5.29 9.66 -4.63
N TYR A 633 -5.08 8.36 -4.73
CA TYR A 633 -4.08 7.79 -5.61
C TYR A 633 -4.71 6.85 -6.62
N ASP A 634 -4.27 6.94 -7.86
CA ASP A 634 -4.56 5.97 -8.88
C ASP A 634 -3.40 5.02 -9.05
N VAL A 635 -3.72 3.73 -9.15
CA VAL A 635 -2.74 2.69 -9.42
C VAL A 635 -2.85 2.28 -10.87
N VAL A 636 -1.73 2.30 -11.56
CA VAL A 636 -1.58 1.75 -12.90
C VAL A 636 -0.57 0.62 -12.83
N TYR A 637 -0.94 -0.52 -13.36
CA TYR A 637 -0.01 -1.61 -13.57
C TYR A 637 0.92 -1.27 -14.73
N VAL A 638 2.22 -1.53 -14.57
CA VAL A 638 3.17 -1.31 -15.66
C VAL A 638 3.07 -2.48 -16.63
N SER A 639 2.33 -2.28 -17.71
CA SER A 639 2.08 -3.29 -18.71
C SER A 639 3.40 -3.82 -19.31
N GLY A 640 3.48 -5.14 -19.42
CA GLY A 640 4.66 -5.82 -19.95
C GLY A 640 5.78 -6.07 -18.94
N SER A 641 5.67 -5.60 -17.70
CA SER A 641 6.68 -5.91 -16.66
C SER A 641 6.78 -7.41 -16.35
N THR A 642 5.70 -8.16 -16.57
CA THR A 642 5.64 -9.62 -16.33
C THR A 642 5.99 -10.46 -17.55
N LEU A 643 6.05 -9.86 -18.75
CA LEU A 643 6.47 -10.63 -19.93
C LEU A 643 7.95 -10.97 -19.86
N PRO A 644 8.33 -12.20 -20.24
CA PRO A 644 9.74 -12.52 -20.40
C PRO A 644 10.29 -11.63 -21.52
N SER A 645 11.01 -10.58 -21.15
CA SER A 645 11.80 -9.83 -22.12
C SER A 645 12.91 -10.77 -22.58
N ASN A 646 13.14 -10.84 -23.89
CA ASN A 646 14.32 -11.51 -24.39
C ASN A 646 15.52 -10.67 -23.94
N ARG A 647 16.16 -11.06 -22.81
CA ARG A 647 17.26 -10.33 -22.16
C ARG A 647 18.37 -9.97 -23.14
N TYR A 648 18.64 -10.86 -24.08
CA TYR A 648 19.64 -10.61 -25.11
C TYR A 648 19.21 -9.52 -26.09
N ALA A 649 17.92 -9.51 -26.48
CA ALA A 649 17.39 -8.47 -27.37
C ALA A 649 17.33 -7.11 -26.69
N GLU A 650 16.97 -7.09 -25.42
CA GLU A 650 16.96 -5.87 -24.60
C GLU A 650 18.38 -5.34 -24.39
N LEU A 651 19.32 -6.23 -24.06
CA LEU A 651 20.74 -5.89 -23.92
C LEU A 651 21.32 -5.35 -25.23
N GLU A 652 21.04 -6.00 -26.37
CA GLU A 652 21.50 -5.57 -27.69
C GLU A 652 20.93 -4.19 -28.05
N PHE A 653 19.65 -3.98 -27.78
CA PHE A 653 19.00 -2.68 -27.97
C PHE A 653 19.64 -1.58 -27.13
N TYR A 654 19.88 -1.82 -25.83
CA TYR A 654 20.53 -0.85 -24.96
C TYR A 654 21.99 -0.61 -25.33
N MET A 655 22.72 -1.63 -25.77
CA MET A 655 24.07 -1.51 -26.27
C MET A 655 24.13 -0.67 -27.57
N ASP A 656 23.19 -0.90 -28.50
CA ASP A 656 23.08 -0.13 -29.74
C ASP A 656 22.64 1.32 -29.47
N ALA A 657 21.72 1.53 -28.52
CA ALA A 657 21.29 2.85 -28.06
C ALA A 657 22.43 3.62 -27.37
N TYR A 658 23.27 2.91 -26.59
CA TYR A 658 24.45 3.49 -25.96
C TYR A 658 25.51 3.90 -27.00
N GLN A 659 25.77 3.05 -28.00
CA GLN A 659 26.68 3.37 -29.09
C GLN A 659 26.24 4.61 -29.90
N LYS A 660 24.90 4.80 -30.00
CA LYS A 660 24.30 5.98 -30.64
C LYS A 660 24.18 7.20 -29.72
N GLY A 661 24.60 7.09 -28.46
CA GLY A 661 24.55 8.18 -27.47
C GLY A 661 23.13 8.58 -27.02
N ILE A 662 22.15 7.71 -27.20
CA ILE A 662 20.74 7.94 -26.84
C ILE A 662 20.50 7.61 -25.36
N VAL A 663 21.23 6.61 -24.83
CA VAL A 663 21.05 6.08 -23.47
C VAL A 663 22.38 6.19 -22.72
N ASP A 664 22.30 6.48 -21.43
CA ASP A 664 23.47 6.59 -20.56
C ASP A 664 24.03 5.20 -20.18
N ARG A 665 25.32 5.15 -19.86
CA ARG A 665 26.03 3.96 -19.42
C ARG A 665 25.40 3.29 -18.20
N MET A 666 24.85 4.09 -17.30
CA MET A 666 24.13 3.63 -16.10
C MET A 666 22.90 2.78 -16.44
N GLU A 667 22.15 3.20 -17.46
CA GLU A 667 20.95 2.46 -17.90
C GLU A 667 21.33 1.11 -18.50
N VAL A 668 22.43 1.06 -19.28
CA VAL A 668 22.96 -0.20 -19.84
C VAL A 668 23.42 -1.14 -18.72
N LEU A 669 24.15 -0.63 -17.73
CA LEU A 669 24.63 -1.42 -16.60
C LEU A 669 23.49 -1.96 -15.72
N LYS A 670 22.42 -1.18 -15.50
CA LYS A 670 21.21 -1.65 -14.81
C LYS A 670 20.55 -2.83 -15.51
N LYS A 671 20.66 -2.92 -16.84
CA LYS A 671 20.06 -3.98 -17.64
C LYS A 671 20.97 -5.20 -17.83
N THR A 672 22.27 -5.06 -17.55
CA THR A 672 23.25 -6.16 -17.69
C THR A 672 23.33 -7.07 -16.46
N GLU A 673 22.58 -6.82 -15.39
CA GLU A 673 22.62 -7.60 -14.12
C GLU A 673 24.06 -7.83 -13.59
N VAL A 674 24.93 -6.85 -13.73
CA VAL A 674 26.28 -6.92 -13.16
C VAL A 674 26.14 -6.88 -11.64
N PHE A 675 26.60 -7.93 -10.96
CA PHE A 675 26.46 -8.15 -9.51
C PHE A 675 27.11 -7.06 -8.66
N ASP A 676 28.05 -6.32 -9.22
CA ASP A 676 28.81 -5.26 -8.53
C ASP A 676 28.70 -3.94 -9.32
N MET A 677 27.48 -3.39 -9.32
CA MET A 677 27.25 -2.09 -9.96
C MET A 677 27.96 -0.95 -9.24
N GLU A 678 28.03 -1.00 -7.91
CA GLU A 678 28.72 0.02 -7.10
C GLU A 678 30.22 -0.02 -7.33
N GLY A 679 30.82 -1.19 -7.37
CA GLY A 679 32.26 -1.34 -7.66
C GLY A 679 32.65 -1.00 -9.11
N VAL A 680 31.72 -1.09 -10.07
CA VAL A 680 31.93 -0.63 -11.44
C VAL A 680 31.81 0.91 -11.54
N LEU A 681 30.95 1.51 -10.70
CA LEU A 681 30.73 2.95 -10.63
C LEU A 681 31.84 3.69 -9.89
N GLU A 682 32.34 3.14 -8.78
CA GLU A 682 33.49 3.69 -8.05
C GLU A 682 34.75 3.79 -8.92
N ARG A 683 34.87 2.90 -9.94
CA ARG A 683 35.99 2.89 -10.87
C ARG A 683 35.86 3.94 -12.00
N THR A 684 34.74 4.62 -12.13
CA THR A 684 34.55 5.69 -13.11
C THR A 684 34.53 7.05 -12.43
N ASP A 685 35.71 7.55 -12.12
CA ASP A 685 36.04 8.74 -11.32
C ASP A 685 35.31 10.06 -11.63
N THR A 686 34.68 10.20 -12.79
CA THR A 686 34.11 11.49 -13.20
C THR A 686 32.70 11.76 -12.69
N ILE A 687 31.88 10.73 -12.50
CA ILE A 687 30.51 10.90 -12.00
C ILE A 687 30.52 11.04 -10.49
N THR A 688 31.36 10.26 -9.79
CA THR A 688 31.52 10.35 -8.34
C THR A 688 32.09 11.71 -7.91
N GLN A 689 32.99 12.31 -8.71
CA GLN A 689 33.49 13.68 -8.47
C GLN A 689 32.40 14.73 -8.67
N LEU A 690 31.51 14.56 -9.65
CA LEU A 690 30.38 15.48 -9.88
C LEU A 690 29.32 15.34 -8.78
N GLU A 691 29.03 14.14 -8.31
CA GLU A 691 28.10 13.91 -7.19
C GLU A 691 28.66 14.47 -5.88
N GLN A 692 29.97 14.33 -5.62
CA GLN A 692 30.63 14.97 -4.49
C GLN A 692 30.61 16.50 -4.59
N GLN A 693 30.79 17.07 -5.80
CA GLN A 693 30.64 18.52 -6.02
C GLN A 693 29.20 18.99 -5.81
N VAL A 694 28.21 18.22 -6.28
CA VAL A 694 26.79 18.53 -6.03
C VAL A 694 26.48 18.45 -4.55
N ALA A 695 26.93 17.41 -3.86
CA ALA A 695 26.74 17.28 -2.40
C ALA A 695 27.41 18.41 -1.61
N GLN A 696 28.61 18.86 -2.03
CA GLN A 696 29.30 20.02 -1.44
C GLN A 696 28.52 21.31 -1.69
N LEU A 697 27.98 21.48 -2.90
CA LEU A 697 27.19 22.67 -3.27
C LEU A 697 25.84 22.66 -2.54
N GLU A 698 25.23 21.50 -2.32
CA GLU A 698 24.01 21.37 -1.51
C GLU A 698 24.27 21.65 -0.04
N GLU A 699 25.43 21.23 0.51
CA GLU A 699 25.82 21.55 1.87
C GLU A 699 26.13 23.05 2.04
N GLU A 700 26.76 23.68 1.05
CA GLU A 700 26.98 25.12 1.02
C GLU A 700 25.65 25.89 0.92
N LEU A 701 24.71 25.40 0.12
CA LEU A 701 23.38 25.98 -0.04
C LEU A 701 22.54 25.83 1.25
N LYS A 702 22.70 24.72 1.97
CA LYS A 702 22.12 24.52 3.30
C LYS A 702 22.72 25.47 4.33
N LYS A 703 24.04 25.72 4.30
CA LYS A 703 24.68 26.71 5.16
C LYS A 703 24.19 28.13 4.85
N GLN A 704 24.14 28.50 3.57
CA GLN A 704 23.62 29.82 3.18
C GLN A 704 22.15 30.02 3.49
N THR A 705 21.32 28.94 3.40
CA THR A 705 19.92 29.01 3.85
C THR A 705 19.82 29.10 5.38
N GLY A 706 20.67 28.42 6.13
CA GLY A 706 20.80 28.58 7.57
C GLY A 706 21.21 29.99 7.98
N ASP A 707 22.21 30.56 7.31
CA ASP A 707 22.67 31.92 7.54
C ASP A 707 21.61 32.97 7.17
N ASN A 708 20.87 32.76 6.08
CA ASN A 708 19.72 33.60 5.75
C ASN A 708 18.59 33.51 6.78
N GLN A 709 18.35 32.33 7.32
CA GLN A 709 17.35 32.17 8.39
C GLN A 709 17.78 32.86 9.69
N THR A 710 19.09 32.81 10.04
CA THR A 710 19.60 33.56 11.20
C THR A 710 19.50 35.06 11.00
N LEU A 711 19.79 35.54 9.79
CA LEU A 711 19.62 36.95 9.44
C LEU A 711 18.14 37.41 9.45
N VAL A 712 17.24 36.53 9.09
CA VAL A 712 15.79 36.79 9.20
C VAL A 712 15.36 36.85 10.67
N ARG A 713 15.89 35.99 11.54
CA ARG A 713 15.63 36.03 12.99
C ARG A 713 16.19 37.31 13.64
N GLU A 714 17.40 37.71 13.27
CA GLU A 714 17.97 38.98 13.72
C GLU A 714 17.15 40.17 13.28
N ASN A 715 16.63 40.14 12.04
CA ASN A 715 15.74 41.19 11.55
C ASN A 715 14.38 41.22 12.28
N VAL A 716 13.84 40.06 12.64
CA VAL A 716 12.61 39.98 13.46
C VAL A 716 12.87 40.50 14.87
N HIS A 717 14.02 40.13 15.48
CA HIS A 717 14.41 40.63 16.80
C HIS A 717 14.66 42.15 16.78
N LEU A 718 15.26 42.67 15.71
CA LEU A 718 15.44 44.10 15.53
C LEU A 718 14.09 44.84 15.31
N LYS A 719 13.12 44.21 14.61
CA LYS A 719 11.76 44.75 14.49
C LYS A 719 11.04 44.80 15.84
N GLN A 720 11.20 43.73 16.64
CA GLN A 720 10.64 43.71 18.01
C GLN A 720 11.30 44.79 18.92
N LYS A 721 12.62 44.99 18.81
CA LYS A 721 13.27 46.12 19.50
C LYS A 721 12.71 47.48 19.07
N VAL A 722 12.46 47.68 17.78
CA VAL A 722 11.90 48.93 17.24
C VAL A 722 10.44 49.12 17.72
N GLU A 723 9.67 48.06 17.89
CA GLU A 723 8.31 48.15 18.49
C GLU A 723 8.37 48.48 19.97
N VAL A 724 9.30 47.90 20.72
CA VAL A 724 9.54 48.28 22.12
C VAL A 724 9.99 49.75 22.26
N GLU A 725 10.82 50.23 21.33
CA GLU A 725 11.23 51.67 21.30
C GLU A 725 10.08 52.59 20.88
N LYS A 726 9.17 52.16 19.99
CA LYS A 726 7.91 52.91 19.73
C LYS A 726 7.04 53.01 20.97
N PHE A 727 6.94 51.88 21.71
CA PHE A 727 6.21 51.87 22.96
C PHE A 727 6.86 52.77 24.02
N LYS A 728 8.20 52.83 24.11
CA LYS A 728 8.93 53.83 24.92
C LYS A 728 8.61 55.23 24.48
N GLY A 729 8.54 55.52 23.18
CA GLY A 729 8.19 56.83 22.62
C GLY A 729 6.76 57.26 22.95
N GLU A 730 5.79 56.33 23.00
CA GLU A 730 4.42 56.60 23.42
C GLU A 730 4.31 56.86 24.92
N LEU A 731 5.12 56.14 25.74
CA LEU A 731 5.25 56.36 27.20
C LEU A 731 5.87 57.76 27.49
N ASP A 732 6.87 58.16 26.69
CA ASP A 732 7.48 59.49 26.83
C ASP A 732 6.55 60.63 26.33
N GLN A 733 5.68 60.39 25.33
CA GLN A 733 4.66 61.35 24.94
C GLN A 733 3.61 61.58 26.05
N THR A 734 3.27 60.57 26.82
CA THR A 734 2.40 60.70 28.00
C THR A 734 3.08 61.42 29.15
N LYS A 735 4.40 61.21 29.34
CA LYS A 735 5.20 61.96 30.33
C LYS A 735 5.38 63.43 29.93
N THR A 736 5.53 63.75 28.66
CA THR A 736 5.72 65.13 28.19
C THR A 736 4.47 65.96 28.21
N LYS A 737 3.26 65.36 28.15
CA LYS A 737 1.99 66.08 28.39
C LYS A 737 1.82 66.51 29.86
N ALA A 738 2.56 65.89 30.78
CA ALA A 738 2.55 66.24 32.22
C ALA A 738 3.59 67.27 32.62
N LYS A 739 4.56 67.59 31.77
CA LYS A 739 5.53 68.66 32.07
C LYS A 739 5.50 69.75 31.00
N MET A 740 4.67 70.80 31.27
CA MET A 740 4.91 72.10 30.69
C MET A 740 6.18 72.68 31.31
N ALA A 741 7.32 72.33 30.82
CA ALA A 741 8.57 73.11 30.89
C ALA A 741 9.74 72.27 30.30
N GLY A 742 10.17 72.50 29.08
CA GLY A 742 11.42 72.00 28.66
C GLY A 742 11.57 71.73 27.15
N THR A 743 11.61 72.79 26.39
CA THR A 743 11.81 72.82 24.92
C THR A 743 13.20 72.43 24.44
N LEU A 744 13.88 71.54 25.06
CA LEU A 744 15.23 71.14 24.65
C LEU A 744 15.37 69.68 24.19
N PHE A 745 14.37 68.85 24.41
CA PHE A 745 14.47 67.42 24.11
C PHE A 745 13.96 67.04 22.71
N GLU A 746 13.04 67.83 22.11
CA GLU A 746 12.49 67.55 20.78
C GLU A 746 13.54 67.60 19.64
N LYS A 747 14.56 68.45 19.78
CA LYS A 747 15.55 68.63 18.72
C LYS A 747 16.54 67.45 18.54
N ARG A 748 16.77 66.67 19.58
CA ARG A 748 17.70 65.50 19.46
C ARG A 748 17.01 64.21 19.01
N LEU A 749 15.69 64.08 19.21
CA LEU A 749 14.94 62.91 18.76
C LEU A 749 14.68 62.93 17.24
N ASP A 750 14.40 64.13 16.68
CA ASP A 750 14.20 64.32 15.24
C ASP A 750 15.46 64.03 14.41
N ASP A 751 16.62 64.39 14.92
CA ASP A 751 17.89 64.11 14.26
C ASP A 751 18.23 62.61 14.21
N ASN A 752 17.88 61.85 15.27
CA ASN A 752 18.08 60.40 15.30
C ASN A 752 17.01 59.63 14.50
N LEU A 753 15.78 60.08 14.44
CA LEU A 753 14.72 59.48 13.61
C LEU A 753 14.98 59.74 12.10
N SER A 754 15.58 60.87 11.76
CA SER A 754 15.97 61.14 10.38
C SER A 754 17.15 60.29 9.89
N MET A 755 18.09 59.94 10.80
CA MET A 755 19.17 59.03 10.51
C MET A 755 18.69 57.60 10.33
N LEU A 756 17.80 57.12 11.20
CA LEU A 756 17.22 55.74 11.14
C LEU A 756 16.34 55.58 9.87
N ASN A 757 15.54 56.58 9.52
CA ASN A 757 14.74 56.57 8.30
C ASN A 757 15.61 56.61 7.00
N LYS A 758 16.80 57.15 7.08
CA LYS A 758 17.76 57.18 5.98
C LYS A 758 18.44 55.80 5.80
N GLU A 759 18.79 55.14 6.88
CA GLU A 759 19.32 53.77 6.85
C GLU A 759 18.25 52.71 6.43
N LEU A 760 17.00 52.85 6.82
CA LEU A 760 15.89 52.04 6.35
C LEU A 760 15.54 52.26 4.87
N ALA A 761 15.68 53.47 4.37
CA ALA A 761 15.48 53.81 2.95
C ALA A 761 16.61 53.27 2.06
N ASP A 762 17.85 53.24 2.55
CA ASP A 762 18.98 52.65 1.86
C ASP A 762 18.95 51.13 1.88
N ALA A 763 18.51 50.48 2.96
CA ALA A 763 18.29 49.03 3.05
C ALA A 763 17.10 48.52 2.18
N SER A 764 16.14 49.41 1.87
CA SER A 764 15.01 49.08 0.97
C SER A 764 15.38 49.25 -0.51
N LYS A 765 16.39 50.05 -0.82
CA LYS A 765 16.91 50.25 -2.21
C LYS A 765 17.78 49.09 -2.67
N ASP A 766 18.51 48.43 -1.78
CA ASP A 766 19.32 47.23 -2.11
C ASP A 766 18.51 45.98 -2.42
N LYS A 767 17.17 45.96 -2.13
CA LYS A 767 16.30 44.81 -2.43
C LYS A 767 15.62 44.82 -3.80
N THR A 768 15.82 45.89 -4.60
CA THR A 768 15.15 45.99 -5.91
C THR A 768 16.07 45.67 -7.09
N ASP A 769 17.36 45.42 -6.87
CA ASP A 769 18.27 44.96 -7.90
C ASP A 769 18.71 43.52 -7.72
N SER A 770 17.76 42.60 -7.84
CA SER A 770 18.02 41.18 -7.95
C SER A 770 18.13 40.75 -9.41
N PRO A 771 18.95 39.77 -9.72
CA PRO A 771 19.48 39.55 -11.07
C PRO A 771 18.49 38.78 -11.95
N SER A 772 17.54 39.46 -12.56
CA SER A 772 16.72 38.84 -13.63
C SER A 772 17.34 38.98 -15.03
N LYS A 773 18.56 39.52 -15.16
CA LYS A 773 19.21 39.71 -16.48
C LYS A 773 20.21 38.63 -16.87
N ALA A 774 20.57 37.69 -16.02
CA ALA A 774 21.55 36.65 -16.35
C ALA A 774 20.97 35.43 -17.11
N SER A 775 19.67 35.17 -17.04
CA SER A 775 19.08 33.98 -17.69
C SER A 775 18.66 34.20 -19.16
N LYS A 776 18.63 35.45 -19.66
CA LYS A 776 18.23 35.73 -21.05
C LYS A 776 19.38 35.78 -22.07
N LYS A 777 20.63 35.65 -21.64
CA LYS A 777 21.79 35.66 -22.57
C LYS A 777 22.32 34.27 -22.92
N GLN A 778 21.92 33.21 -22.23
CA GLN A 778 22.35 31.83 -22.57
C GLN A 778 21.40 31.08 -23.51
N SER A 779 20.15 31.54 -23.69
CA SER A 779 19.24 30.88 -24.62
C SER A 779 19.38 31.28 -26.10
N LYS A 780 20.23 32.28 -26.41
CA LYS A 780 20.46 32.72 -27.79
C LYS A 780 21.72 32.18 -28.46
N LYS A 781 22.50 31.33 -27.79
CA LYS A 781 23.72 30.71 -28.37
C LYS A 781 23.58 29.23 -28.70
N ARG A 782 22.37 28.65 -28.62
CA ARG A 782 22.07 27.26 -29.02
C ARG A 782 21.10 27.10 -30.20
N LYS A 783 20.95 28.16 -31.00
CA LYS A 783 20.34 28.06 -32.35
C LYS A 783 21.24 28.76 -33.34
N LYS A 784 22.33 28.10 -33.63
CA LYS A 784 23.03 28.11 -34.92
C LYS A 784 23.92 26.88 -34.96
#